data_3233272144c02662c2d618558172d16b
#
_entry.id   3233272144c02662c2d618558172d16b
#
_cell.length_a   1.000
_cell.length_b   1.000
_cell.length_c   1.000
_cell.angle_alpha   90.00
_cell.angle_beta   90.00
_cell.angle_gamma   90.00
#
_symmetry.space_group_name_H-M   'P 1'
#
loop_
_entity.id
_entity.type
_entity.pdbx_description
1 polymer ?
#
loop_
_entity_poly.entity_id
_entity_poly.type
_entity_poly.pdbx_seq_one_letter_code
_entity_poly.pdbx_strand_id
1 'polypeptide(L)'
;MLLFISIQLYPAHTHAVETQTTAPPNIVFFFADDQTTSTLGCYGNPVIQTPNIDALARAGTRFDNACVSHSICWVSRTSILCGLTGRSFGTSSNPDVATPAAVNTLYSDLLRENGYRTGYFGKWHAKMPRKYQREDHFDEFEAIGRNPFYKKQPDGSLRHETEVIVDRGIQFIQSQPKNKPFALNMWFNACHAEDSDRRPGIGHFPWPRAVDGMYDDNEIAPPRLQAPEIFNALPEFLQTTVNRERFFWRWNTNEKYQTNVRAYYRMVSGIDNAIGRFRQALEVAGLADNTIIVYSADNGYYMGNRGLAGKWSHFEESLRVPLIIYDPRVKPSQRGHVANVTALNIDLPATFLDWAGVEIPERYQGHSLQPIVNGENQKNWRKETFHEHFAVRNRIPAFEGLRNENYKYVRYFDHENHEFLHDLKNDPDELVNLASNPDYKSVLESMRQRTTEKVDEYGGPLDPITRFSQSTDPMPMASANNVGGIDAKGFMKVFDGKTLRQWSGDMEYWSVQDGAITGTTDGSLKMNRFLTWKGSTIRNFDLHVKVKVTDGGNSGIQYRGTSRPDLGLDVVTGYQCDVVANNPLYNGMLYEEKERRILARTGNQVIIDPQGQSWIIDTWQVPKVTPNEWHEYRVLVEGNHHRHWIDKVNTVDVIDL
;
A
#
# COMPACT_ATOMS: atom_id res chain seq x y z
N MET A 1 27.70 -35.21 -88.28
CA MET A 1 27.89 -35.80 -86.95
C MET A 1 27.23 -34.82 -85.94
N LEU A 2 25.95 -35.07 -85.65
CA LEU A 2 25.11 -34.23 -84.78
C LEU A 2 25.14 -34.86 -83.39
N LEU A 3 25.62 -34.08 -82.42
CA LEU A 3 25.70 -34.49 -81.04
C LEU A 3 24.39 -34.06 -80.32
N PHE A 4 23.59 -35.05 -79.87
CA PHE A 4 22.42 -34.79 -79.01
C PHE A 4 22.87 -34.83 -77.53
N ILE A 5 22.73 -33.70 -76.86
CA ILE A 5 22.89 -33.62 -75.42
C ILE A 5 21.49 -33.75 -74.82
N SER A 6 21.20 -34.85 -74.08
CA SER A 6 19.98 -34.98 -73.29
C SER A 6 20.22 -34.38 -71.90
N ILE A 7 19.48 -33.31 -71.52
CA ILE A 7 19.44 -32.76 -70.21
C ILE A 7 18.36 -33.46 -69.40
N GLN A 8 18.76 -34.25 -68.36
CA GLN A 8 17.83 -34.80 -67.36
C GLN A 8 17.56 -33.71 -66.33
N LEU A 9 16.33 -33.22 -66.29
CA LEU A 9 15.82 -32.40 -65.21
C LEU A 9 15.42 -33.31 -64.04
N TYR A 10 16.13 -33.16 -62.86
CA TYR A 10 15.71 -33.70 -61.63
C TYR A 10 14.68 -32.77 -60.96
N PRO A 11 13.55 -33.29 -60.41
CA PRO A 11 12.63 -32.44 -59.70
C PRO A 11 13.28 -31.94 -58.43
N ALA A 12 13.31 -30.62 -58.22
CA ALA A 12 13.69 -30.03 -56.94
C ALA A 12 12.66 -30.42 -55.89
N HIS A 13 13.06 -31.29 -54.94
CA HIS A 13 12.29 -31.50 -53.71
C HIS A 13 12.39 -30.21 -52.86
N THR A 14 11.35 -29.37 -52.94
CA THR A 14 11.11 -28.35 -51.97
C THR A 14 10.73 -29.06 -50.67
N HIS A 15 11.68 -29.19 -49.73
CA HIS A 15 11.35 -29.46 -48.34
C HIS A 15 10.57 -28.23 -47.84
N ALA A 16 9.25 -28.37 -47.78
CA ALA A 16 8.45 -27.49 -46.94
C ALA A 16 8.97 -27.70 -45.51
N VAL A 17 9.59 -26.68 -44.98
CA VAL A 17 9.83 -26.62 -43.52
C VAL A 17 8.44 -26.52 -42.93
N GLU A 18 7.90 -27.65 -42.46
CA GLU A 18 6.77 -27.64 -41.54
C GLU A 18 7.19 -26.83 -40.32
N THR A 19 6.80 -25.56 -40.26
CA THR A 19 6.77 -24.81 -39.02
C THR A 19 5.74 -25.54 -38.15
N GLN A 20 6.22 -26.43 -37.29
CA GLN A 20 5.41 -26.90 -36.19
C GLN A 20 4.97 -25.65 -35.42
N THR A 21 3.74 -25.21 -35.63
CA THR A 21 3.09 -24.22 -34.78
C THR A 21 2.93 -24.92 -33.43
N THR A 22 3.87 -24.67 -32.52
CA THR A 22 3.72 -25.11 -31.12
C THR A 22 2.46 -24.47 -30.59
N ALA A 23 1.61 -25.27 -29.92
CA ALA A 23 0.38 -24.74 -29.30
C ALA A 23 0.71 -23.53 -28.39
N PRO A 24 -0.13 -22.49 -28.39
CA PRO A 24 0.08 -21.33 -27.50
C PRO A 24 0.25 -21.79 -26.04
N PRO A 25 1.19 -21.21 -25.28
CA PRO A 25 1.45 -21.65 -23.91
C PRO A 25 0.31 -21.25 -22.98
N ASN A 26 0.12 -22.02 -21.92
CA ASN A 26 -0.60 -21.55 -20.75
C ASN A 26 0.28 -20.55 -19.98
N ILE A 27 -0.34 -19.58 -19.33
CA ILE A 27 0.34 -18.55 -18.54
C ILE A 27 -0.23 -18.58 -17.13
N VAL A 28 0.63 -18.70 -16.12
CA VAL A 28 0.28 -18.62 -14.71
C VAL A 28 1.05 -17.49 -14.07
N PHE A 29 0.35 -16.57 -13.44
CA PHE A 29 0.95 -15.43 -12.77
C PHE A 29 0.63 -15.44 -11.28
N PHE A 30 1.64 -15.78 -10.45
CA PHE A 30 1.63 -15.65 -9.02
C PHE A 30 2.12 -14.26 -8.62
N PHE A 31 1.33 -13.53 -7.85
CA PHE A 31 1.62 -12.14 -7.53
C PHE A 31 1.43 -11.86 -6.04
N ALA A 32 2.54 -11.62 -5.34
CA ALA A 32 2.56 -11.32 -3.91
C ALA A 32 2.25 -9.84 -3.64
N ASP A 33 1.91 -9.52 -2.39
CA ASP A 33 1.68 -8.17 -1.89
C ASP A 33 2.79 -7.79 -0.89
N ASP A 34 3.39 -6.61 -1.03
CA ASP A 34 4.41 -6.09 -0.10
C ASP A 34 5.63 -7.03 0.05
N GLN A 35 6.21 -7.52 -1.05
CA GLN A 35 7.35 -8.43 -0.97
C GLN A 35 8.62 -7.86 -1.57
N THR A 36 9.67 -7.78 -0.75
CA THR A 36 11.02 -7.41 -1.17
C THR A 36 11.84 -8.62 -1.60
N THR A 37 12.82 -8.41 -2.48
CA THR A 37 13.74 -9.44 -2.99
C THR A 37 14.49 -10.18 -1.88
N SER A 38 14.89 -9.49 -0.81
CA SER A 38 15.65 -10.06 0.32
C SER A 38 14.90 -11.15 1.10
N THR A 39 13.66 -11.47 0.73
CA THR A 39 12.82 -12.48 1.41
C THR A 39 12.63 -13.75 0.60
N LEU A 40 13.60 -14.10 -0.25
CA LEU A 40 13.63 -15.35 -1.02
C LEU A 40 15.03 -15.97 -0.97
N GLY A 41 15.11 -17.30 -0.90
CA GLY A 41 16.37 -18.04 -0.90
C GLY A 41 17.19 -17.80 -2.18
N CYS A 42 16.54 -17.81 -3.35
CA CYS A 42 17.18 -17.56 -4.65
C CYS A 42 17.73 -16.12 -4.81
N TYR A 43 17.33 -15.17 -3.96
CA TYR A 43 17.92 -13.83 -3.89
C TYR A 43 18.92 -13.66 -2.75
N GLY A 44 19.35 -14.79 -2.13
CA GLY A 44 20.45 -14.80 -1.17
C GLY A 44 20.04 -14.76 0.31
N ASN A 45 18.77 -14.89 0.66
CA ASN A 45 18.38 -15.00 2.06
C ASN A 45 18.77 -16.38 2.61
N PRO A 46 19.63 -16.45 3.66
CA PRO A 46 20.15 -17.72 4.14
C PRO A 46 19.20 -18.48 5.09
N VAL A 47 18.15 -17.85 5.55
CA VAL A 47 17.24 -18.40 6.60
C VAL A 47 15.90 -18.83 6.03
N ILE A 48 15.34 -18.05 5.12
CA ILE A 48 14.00 -18.29 4.62
C ILE A 48 13.93 -19.56 3.75
N GLN A 49 12.85 -20.30 3.88
CA GLN A 49 12.64 -21.54 3.13
C GLN A 49 11.61 -21.31 2.02
N THR A 50 12.10 -21.25 0.78
CA THR A 50 11.29 -21.03 -0.42
C THR A 50 11.66 -22.01 -1.54
N PRO A 51 11.70 -23.36 -1.25
CA PRO A 51 12.26 -24.34 -2.17
C PRO A 51 11.54 -24.42 -3.52
N ASN A 52 10.24 -24.16 -3.59
CA ASN A 52 9.45 -24.22 -4.81
C ASN A 52 9.69 -23.00 -5.71
N ILE A 53 9.75 -21.80 -5.12
CA ILE A 53 10.10 -20.54 -5.84
C ILE A 53 11.56 -20.59 -6.28
N ASP A 54 12.46 -21.09 -5.41
CA ASP A 54 13.88 -21.25 -5.72
C ASP A 54 14.10 -22.26 -6.86
N ALA A 55 13.27 -23.30 -6.93
CA ALA A 55 13.32 -24.26 -8.03
C ALA A 55 12.87 -23.62 -9.36
N LEU A 56 11.85 -22.73 -9.35
CA LEU A 56 11.47 -21.96 -10.53
C LEU A 56 12.63 -21.05 -10.98
N ALA A 57 13.30 -20.38 -10.05
CA ALA A 57 14.44 -19.52 -10.35
C ALA A 57 15.63 -20.31 -10.93
N ARG A 58 15.94 -21.50 -10.36
CA ARG A 58 17.01 -22.36 -10.87
C ARG A 58 16.74 -22.93 -12.26
N ALA A 59 15.48 -23.13 -12.60
CA ALA A 59 15.05 -23.70 -13.89
C ALA A 59 14.58 -22.66 -14.89
N GLY A 60 14.48 -21.40 -14.50
CA GLY A 60 13.97 -20.28 -15.31
C GLY A 60 14.94 -19.12 -15.38
N THR A 61 14.41 -17.92 -15.51
CA THR A 61 15.14 -16.65 -15.48
C THR A 61 14.79 -15.87 -14.22
N ARG A 62 15.80 -15.53 -13.40
CA ARG A 62 15.66 -14.61 -12.28
C ARG A 62 16.14 -13.21 -12.69
N PHE A 63 15.35 -12.19 -12.42
CA PHE A 63 15.71 -10.80 -12.71
C PHE A 63 16.23 -10.12 -11.45
N ASP A 64 17.49 -9.68 -11.44
CA ASP A 64 18.08 -9.01 -10.27
C ASP A 64 17.68 -7.53 -10.17
N ASN A 65 17.25 -6.92 -11.27
CA ASN A 65 16.86 -5.51 -11.35
C ASN A 65 15.39 -5.31 -11.77
N ALA A 66 14.48 -6.10 -11.21
CA ALA A 66 13.05 -5.86 -11.43
C ALA A 66 12.52 -4.81 -10.44
N CYS A 67 11.81 -3.81 -10.97
CA CYS A 67 11.25 -2.70 -10.22
C CYS A 67 9.78 -2.48 -10.57
N VAL A 68 9.07 -1.75 -9.71
CA VAL A 68 7.73 -1.23 -10.02
C VAL A 68 7.84 0.23 -10.43
N SER A 69 7.01 0.65 -11.40
CA SER A 69 6.93 2.06 -11.80
C SER A 69 6.34 2.95 -10.71
N HIS A 70 5.49 2.38 -9.84
CA HIS A 70 4.80 3.05 -8.75
C HIS A 70 4.63 2.11 -7.54
N SER A 71 5.30 2.42 -6.45
CA SER A 71 5.33 1.54 -5.26
C SER A 71 4.10 1.72 -4.37
N ILE A 72 2.94 1.32 -4.88
CA ILE A 72 1.71 1.14 -4.10
C ILE A 72 0.77 0.15 -4.80
N CYS A 73 0.15 -0.74 -4.03
CA CYS A 73 -0.59 -1.89 -4.54
C CYS A 73 -1.57 -1.57 -5.66
N TRP A 74 -2.51 -0.60 -5.45
CA TRP A 74 -3.57 -0.37 -6.45
C TRP A 74 -3.07 0.26 -7.74
N VAL A 75 -2.06 1.14 -7.71
CA VAL A 75 -1.47 1.71 -8.91
C VAL A 75 -0.65 0.66 -9.65
N SER A 76 0.22 -0.09 -8.93
CA SER A 76 1.03 -1.15 -9.53
C SER A 76 0.15 -2.24 -10.17
N ARG A 77 -0.93 -2.67 -9.50
CA ARG A 77 -1.87 -3.68 -10.04
C ARG A 77 -2.63 -3.15 -11.25
N THR A 78 -3.07 -1.90 -11.23
CA THR A 78 -3.71 -1.26 -12.40
C THR A 78 -2.72 -1.13 -13.55
N SER A 79 -1.47 -0.74 -13.28
CA SER A 79 -0.39 -0.65 -14.28
C SER A 79 -0.15 -1.97 -15.01
N ILE A 80 -0.12 -3.09 -14.28
CA ILE A 80 0.03 -4.43 -14.88
C ILE A 80 -1.18 -4.77 -15.74
N LEU A 81 -2.39 -4.46 -15.30
CA LEU A 81 -3.59 -4.78 -16.07
C LEU A 81 -3.62 -4.07 -17.44
N CYS A 82 -3.17 -2.82 -17.51
CA CYS A 82 -3.28 -1.99 -18.74
C CYS A 82 -1.95 -1.67 -19.44
N GLY A 83 -0.79 -2.12 -18.93
CA GLY A 83 0.52 -1.89 -19.54
C GLY A 83 1.03 -0.45 -19.48
N LEU A 84 0.51 0.37 -18.55
CA LEU A 84 0.76 1.81 -18.48
C LEU A 84 1.26 2.22 -17.09
N THR A 85 2.04 3.30 -17.02
CA THR A 85 2.38 3.95 -15.75
C THR A 85 1.14 4.61 -15.14
N GLY A 86 1.19 4.91 -13.84
CA GLY A 86 0.07 5.54 -13.12
C GLY A 86 -0.38 6.85 -13.77
N ARG A 87 0.56 7.69 -14.17
CA ARG A 87 0.31 8.96 -14.87
C ARG A 87 -0.40 8.77 -16.20
N SER A 88 -0.04 7.72 -16.95
CA SER A 88 -0.57 7.47 -18.30
C SER A 88 -1.93 6.79 -18.32
N PHE A 89 -2.27 5.99 -17.31
CA PHE A 89 -3.61 5.38 -17.26
C PHE A 89 -4.66 6.27 -16.62
N GLY A 90 -4.24 7.20 -15.77
CA GLY A 90 -5.12 8.16 -15.08
C GLY A 90 -5.29 9.48 -15.83
N THR A 91 -5.62 10.51 -15.08
CA THR A 91 -5.62 11.91 -15.54
C THR A 91 -4.79 12.75 -14.58
N SER A 92 -4.43 13.99 -14.96
CA SER A 92 -3.68 14.89 -14.07
C SER A 92 -4.40 15.16 -12.74
N SER A 93 -5.75 15.14 -12.73
CA SER A 93 -6.59 15.37 -11.54
C SER A 93 -6.97 14.07 -10.80
N ASN A 94 -6.92 12.92 -11.46
CA ASN A 94 -7.26 11.62 -10.85
C ASN A 94 -6.29 10.52 -11.34
N PRO A 95 -5.02 10.63 -10.98
CA PRO A 95 -3.96 9.84 -11.60
C PRO A 95 -3.92 8.37 -11.15
N ASP A 96 -4.61 8.01 -10.08
CA ASP A 96 -4.62 6.64 -9.53
C ASP A 96 -5.85 5.80 -9.94
N VAL A 97 -6.74 6.35 -10.77
CA VAL A 97 -7.91 5.66 -11.32
C VAL A 97 -7.78 5.55 -12.85
N ALA A 98 -7.88 4.33 -13.37
CA ALA A 98 -7.78 4.10 -14.80
C ALA A 98 -8.87 4.83 -15.60
N THR A 99 -8.48 5.44 -16.72
CA THR A 99 -9.43 6.03 -17.66
C THR A 99 -10.16 4.92 -18.44
N PRO A 100 -11.34 5.20 -19.03
CA PRO A 100 -12.01 4.26 -19.93
C PRO A 100 -11.11 3.75 -21.05
N ALA A 101 -10.25 4.62 -21.60
CA ALA A 101 -9.32 4.24 -22.65
C ALA A 101 -8.26 3.23 -22.17
N ALA A 102 -7.81 3.32 -20.91
CA ALA A 102 -6.89 2.35 -20.32
C ALA A 102 -7.57 1.00 -20.07
N VAL A 103 -8.82 1.01 -19.63
CA VAL A 103 -9.59 -0.22 -19.38
C VAL A 103 -9.90 -0.98 -20.67
N ASN A 104 -10.05 -0.32 -21.81
CA ASN A 104 -10.31 -0.97 -23.09
C ASN A 104 -9.11 -1.76 -23.66
N THR A 105 -7.97 -1.74 -23.01
CA THR A 105 -6.74 -2.44 -23.45
C THR A 105 -6.15 -3.31 -22.34
N LEU A 106 -6.98 -3.89 -21.49
CA LEU A 106 -6.51 -4.83 -20.48
C LEU A 106 -5.97 -6.11 -21.14
N TYR A 107 -4.80 -6.57 -20.72
CA TYR A 107 -4.21 -7.78 -21.31
C TYR A 107 -5.11 -9.01 -21.16
N SER A 108 -5.90 -9.09 -20.09
CA SER A 108 -6.87 -10.17 -19.85
C SER A 108 -7.95 -10.23 -20.93
N ASP A 109 -8.50 -9.09 -21.32
CA ASP A 109 -9.50 -9.01 -22.40
C ASP A 109 -8.88 -9.37 -23.74
N LEU A 110 -7.70 -8.81 -24.04
CA LEU A 110 -6.99 -9.10 -25.28
C LEU A 110 -6.64 -10.59 -25.43
N LEU A 111 -6.21 -11.25 -24.34
CA LEU A 111 -5.98 -12.69 -24.33
C LEU A 111 -7.27 -13.48 -24.56
N ARG A 112 -8.37 -13.08 -23.90
CA ARG A 112 -9.68 -13.74 -24.04
C ARG A 112 -10.22 -13.62 -25.45
N GLU A 113 -10.13 -12.43 -26.06
CA GLU A 113 -10.51 -12.18 -27.46
C GLU A 113 -9.69 -13.02 -28.44
N ASN A 114 -8.46 -13.40 -28.07
CA ASN A 114 -7.58 -14.25 -28.87
C ASN A 114 -7.60 -15.73 -28.43
N GLY A 115 -8.69 -16.17 -27.82
CA GLY A 115 -8.99 -17.59 -27.59
C GLY A 115 -8.47 -18.17 -26.29
N TYR A 116 -7.83 -17.40 -25.39
CA TYR A 116 -7.45 -17.87 -24.07
C TYR A 116 -8.68 -17.97 -23.15
N ARG A 117 -8.68 -18.97 -22.26
CA ARG A 117 -9.54 -18.94 -21.07
C ARG A 117 -8.83 -18.17 -19.97
N THR A 118 -9.48 -17.16 -19.42
CA THR A 118 -8.87 -16.28 -18.43
C THR A 118 -9.44 -16.51 -17.04
N GLY A 119 -8.56 -16.62 -16.03
CA GLY A 119 -8.94 -16.77 -14.63
C GLY A 119 -8.27 -15.72 -13.74
N TYR A 120 -9.01 -15.26 -12.73
CA TYR A 120 -8.49 -14.36 -11.71
C TYR A 120 -9.00 -14.76 -10.31
N PHE A 121 -8.06 -15.03 -9.39
CA PHE A 121 -8.37 -15.36 -8.00
C PHE A 121 -7.47 -14.57 -7.05
N GLY A 122 -8.07 -13.86 -6.09
CA GLY A 122 -7.32 -13.18 -5.05
C GLY A 122 -7.58 -11.68 -4.92
N LYS A 123 -6.55 -10.95 -4.49
CA LYS A 123 -6.61 -9.52 -4.20
C LYS A 123 -6.74 -8.69 -5.49
N TRP A 124 -7.90 -8.08 -5.70
CA TRP A 124 -8.10 -7.19 -6.85
C TRP A 124 -7.36 -5.86 -6.69
N HIS A 125 -7.81 -5.02 -5.84
CA HIS A 125 -7.26 -3.72 -5.45
C HIS A 125 -6.88 -2.77 -6.63
N ALA A 126 -7.20 -3.08 -7.88
CA ALA A 126 -7.05 -2.15 -9.00
C ALA A 126 -8.21 -1.13 -9.00
N LYS A 127 -7.92 0.11 -9.36
CA LYS A 127 -8.92 1.18 -9.42
C LYS A 127 -9.37 1.44 -10.85
N MET A 128 -10.60 1.07 -11.13
CA MET A 128 -11.27 1.28 -12.42
C MET A 128 -12.44 2.25 -12.29
N PRO A 129 -12.90 2.88 -13.39
CA PRO A 129 -14.11 3.70 -13.37
C PRO A 129 -15.33 2.88 -12.96
N ARG A 130 -16.23 3.45 -12.17
CA ARG A 130 -17.39 2.75 -11.55
C ARG A 130 -18.28 1.97 -12.52
N LYS A 131 -18.33 2.37 -13.80
CA LYS A 131 -19.15 1.71 -14.83
C LYS A 131 -18.56 0.39 -15.34
N TYR A 132 -17.28 0.10 -15.05
CA TYR A 132 -16.62 -1.14 -15.46
C TYR A 132 -16.69 -2.13 -14.30
N GLN A 133 -17.26 -3.30 -14.58
CA GLN A 133 -17.31 -4.40 -13.63
C GLN A 133 -16.06 -5.24 -13.84
N ARG A 134 -15.29 -5.46 -12.79
CA ARG A 134 -14.04 -6.24 -12.84
C ARG A 134 -14.28 -7.71 -13.24
N GLU A 135 -15.47 -8.22 -12.93
CA GLU A 135 -15.93 -9.57 -13.27
C GLU A 135 -16.01 -9.79 -14.79
N ASP A 136 -16.28 -8.73 -15.56
CA ASP A 136 -16.44 -8.80 -17.03
C ASP A 136 -15.13 -9.02 -17.78
N HIS A 137 -13.98 -8.84 -17.12
CA HIS A 137 -12.65 -8.91 -17.74
C HIS A 137 -11.99 -10.30 -17.66
N PHE A 138 -12.68 -11.30 -17.11
CA PHE A 138 -12.19 -12.67 -16.98
C PHE A 138 -13.31 -13.66 -17.21
N ASP A 139 -12.99 -14.88 -17.72
CA ASP A 139 -14.00 -15.95 -17.82
C ASP A 139 -14.37 -16.48 -16.42
N GLU A 140 -13.42 -16.50 -15.48
CA GLU A 140 -13.66 -16.82 -14.08
C GLU A 140 -12.99 -15.80 -13.18
N PHE A 141 -13.76 -15.20 -12.27
CA PHE A 141 -13.29 -14.15 -11.38
C PHE A 141 -13.79 -14.35 -9.95
N GLU A 142 -12.86 -14.37 -8.98
CA GLU A 142 -13.19 -14.30 -7.57
C GLU A 142 -12.22 -13.37 -6.83
N ALA A 143 -12.70 -12.21 -6.40
CA ALA A 143 -11.93 -11.35 -5.53
C ALA A 143 -11.94 -11.90 -4.09
N ILE A 144 -10.75 -12.28 -3.59
CA ILE A 144 -10.56 -12.76 -2.23
C ILE A 144 -9.86 -11.68 -1.44
N GLY A 145 -10.61 -10.99 -0.58
CA GLY A 145 -10.08 -9.90 0.23
C GLY A 145 -9.16 -10.38 1.36
N ARG A 146 -8.37 -9.49 1.92
CA ARG A 146 -7.43 -9.76 3.01
C ARG A 146 -8.16 -10.18 4.29
N ASN A 147 -9.09 -9.36 4.74
CA ASN A 147 -9.73 -9.52 6.03
C ASN A 147 -11.08 -10.28 5.93
N PRO A 148 -11.27 -11.31 6.76
CA PRO A 148 -10.26 -11.98 7.57
C PRO A 148 -9.29 -12.80 6.69
N PHE A 149 -8.03 -12.99 7.11
CA PHE A 149 -7.06 -13.84 6.39
C PHE A 149 -7.51 -15.30 6.30
N TYR A 150 -8.18 -15.80 7.34
CA TYR A 150 -8.74 -17.15 7.36
C TYR A 150 -10.19 -17.16 6.90
N LYS A 151 -10.45 -17.84 5.80
CA LYS A 151 -11.77 -17.97 5.16
C LYS A 151 -12.50 -19.22 5.67
N LYS A 152 -13.73 -19.02 6.13
CA LYS A 152 -14.60 -20.13 6.51
C LYS A 152 -15.02 -20.91 5.25
N GLN A 153 -14.78 -22.22 5.25
CA GLN A 153 -15.15 -23.11 4.18
C GLN A 153 -16.57 -23.67 4.39
N PRO A 154 -17.19 -24.28 3.36
CA PRO A 154 -18.52 -24.88 3.49
C PRO A 154 -18.64 -25.96 4.58
N ASP A 155 -17.55 -26.69 4.86
CA ASP A 155 -17.47 -27.70 5.91
C ASP A 155 -17.24 -27.11 7.32
N GLY A 156 -17.16 -25.77 7.41
CA GLY A 156 -16.92 -25.05 8.66
C GLY A 156 -15.45 -24.88 9.03
N SER A 157 -14.52 -25.50 8.30
CA SER A 157 -13.07 -25.32 8.51
C SER A 157 -12.61 -23.92 8.13
N LEU A 158 -11.44 -23.51 8.65
CA LEU A 158 -10.81 -22.24 8.32
C LEU A 158 -9.56 -22.51 7.47
N ARG A 159 -9.50 -21.88 6.30
CA ARG A 159 -8.32 -21.92 5.42
C ARG A 159 -7.77 -20.52 5.19
N HIS A 160 -6.46 -20.42 5.18
CA HIS A 160 -5.80 -19.16 4.88
C HIS A 160 -6.09 -18.71 3.43
N GLU A 161 -6.21 -17.40 3.19
CA GLU A 161 -6.54 -16.84 1.87
C GLU A 161 -5.59 -17.31 0.76
N THR A 162 -4.28 -17.43 1.06
CA THR A 162 -3.26 -17.95 0.15
C THR A 162 -3.57 -19.38 -0.33
N GLU A 163 -4.03 -20.23 0.59
CA GLU A 163 -4.44 -21.60 0.25
C GLU A 163 -5.72 -21.62 -0.58
N VAL A 164 -6.69 -20.77 -0.23
CA VAL A 164 -7.96 -20.66 -0.96
C VAL A 164 -7.73 -20.18 -2.39
N ILE A 165 -6.88 -19.18 -2.61
CA ILE A 165 -6.53 -18.66 -3.94
C ILE A 165 -5.98 -19.80 -4.81
N VAL A 166 -5.05 -20.58 -4.28
CA VAL A 166 -4.45 -21.69 -5.03
C VAL A 166 -5.45 -22.85 -5.24
N ASP A 167 -6.35 -23.12 -4.28
CA ASP A 167 -7.41 -24.11 -4.46
C ASP A 167 -8.33 -23.73 -5.62
N ARG A 168 -8.68 -22.44 -5.78
CA ARG A 168 -9.44 -21.93 -6.95
C ARG A 168 -8.65 -22.11 -8.24
N GLY A 169 -7.35 -21.80 -8.22
CA GLY A 169 -6.47 -22.06 -9.36
C GLY A 169 -6.40 -23.53 -9.77
N ILE A 170 -6.32 -24.44 -8.79
CA ILE A 170 -6.34 -25.89 -9.04
C ILE A 170 -7.69 -26.33 -9.63
N GLN A 171 -8.81 -25.84 -9.10
CA GLN A 171 -10.14 -26.12 -9.66
C GLN A 171 -10.25 -25.62 -11.11
N PHE A 172 -9.71 -24.42 -11.39
CA PHE A 172 -9.67 -23.85 -12.72
C PHE A 172 -8.93 -24.77 -13.71
N ILE A 173 -7.72 -25.22 -13.41
CA ILE A 173 -6.97 -26.11 -14.32
C ILE A 173 -7.58 -27.52 -14.44
N GLN A 174 -8.26 -28.02 -13.42
CA GLN A 174 -8.97 -29.30 -13.47
C GLN A 174 -10.17 -29.29 -14.42
N SER A 175 -10.81 -28.12 -14.59
CA SER A 175 -11.91 -27.90 -15.54
C SER A 175 -11.44 -27.36 -16.90
N GLN A 176 -10.13 -27.36 -17.17
CA GLN A 176 -9.55 -26.79 -18.37
C GLN A 176 -9.89 -27.60 -19.64
N PRO A 177 -10.49 -26.98 -20.68
CA PRO A 177 -10.69 -27.63 -21.97
C PRO A 177 -9.33 -28.02 -22.62
N LYS A 178 -9.23 -29.25 -23.15
CA LYS A 178 -7.97 -29.81 -23.66
C LYS A 178 -7.27 -28.99 -24.74
N ASN A 179 -8.03 -28.28 -25.57
CA ASN A 179 -7.50 -27.59 -26.77
C ASN A 179 -7.61 -26.06 -26.65
N LYS A 180 -7.71 -25.53 -25.47
CA LYS A 180 -7.80 -24.09 -25.22
C LYS A 180 -6.66 -23.66 -24.28
N PRO A 181 -5.80 -22.70 -24.67
CA PRO A 181 -4.80 -22.17 -23.74
C PRO A 181 -5.50 -21.35 -22.63
N PHE A 182 -4.81 -21.16 -21.50
CA PHE A 182 -5.32 -20.34 -20.42
C PHE A 182 -4.30 -19.31 -19.92
N ALA A 183 -4.82 -18.23 -19.34
CA ALA A 183 -4.07 -17.25 -18.55
C ALA A 183 -4.71 -17.13 -17.17
N LEU A 184 -3.97 -17.55 -16.15
CA LEU A 184 -4.46 -17.64 -14.77
C LEU A 184 -3.69 -16.72 -13.84
N ASN A 185 -4.40 -15.83 -13.19
CA ASN A 185 -3.90 -14.88 -12.21
C ASN A 185 -4.23 -15.34 -10.80
N MET A 186 -3.22 -15.60 -9.98
CA MET A 186 -3.35 -15.89 -8.55
C MET A 186 -2.62 -14.80 -7.75
N TRP A 187 -3.38 -13.77 -7.35
CA TRP A 187 -2.85 -12.57 -6.73
C TRP A 187 -3.10 -12.59 -5.23
N PHE A 188 -2.06 -12.88 -4.46
CA PHE A 188 -2.14 -13.03 -3.01
C PHE A 188 -2.34 -11.70 -2.28
N ASN A 189 -2.95 -11.75 -1.09
CA ASN A 189 -2.88 -10.68 -0.10
C ASN A 189 -1.62 -10.81 0.78
N ALA A 190 -1.07 -12.00 0.93
CA ALA A 190 0.24 -12.21 1.55
C ALA A 190 1.34 -11.60 0.63
N CYS A 191 2.37 -10.92 1.14
CA CYS A 191 2.76 -10.82 2.54
C CYS A 191 2.31 -9.51 3.24
N HIS A 192 1.20 -8.91 2.84
CA HIS A 192 0.74 -7.67 3.45
C HIS A 192 0.37 -7.89 4.92
N ALA A 193 0.78 -6.96 5.78
CA ALA A 193 0.45 -7.02 7.20
C ALA A 193 -1.05 -6.84 7.46
N GLU A 194 -1.53 -7.39 8.57
CA GLU A 194 -2.81 -7.01 9.17
C GLU A 194 -2.61 -5.71 9.96
N ASP A 195 -2.85 -4.57 9.31
CA ASP A 195 -2.58 -3.25 9.87
C ASP A 195 -3.55 -2.83 10.98
N SER A 196 -4.71 -3.48 11.06
CA SER A 196 -5.70 -3.25 12.11
C SER A 196 -5.38 -4.01 13.39
N ASP A 197 -4.59 -5.09 13.34
CA ASP A 197 -4.13 -5.80 14.53
C ASP A 197 -2.75 -5.30 14.95
N ARG A 198 -2.67 -4.65 16.09
CA ARG A 198 -1.43 -4.07 16.63
C ARG A 198 -1.11 -4.58 18.02
N ARG A 199 -1.73 -5.70 18.43
CA ARG A 199 -1.47 -6.31 19.73
C ARG A 199 0.02 -6.62 19.87
N PRO A 200 0.64 -6.28 21.02
CA PRO A 200 2.04 -6.63 21.26
C PRO A 200 2.23 -8.14 21.41
N GLY A 201 3.42 -8.63 21.04
CA GLY A 201 3.79 -10.03 21.24
C GLY A 201 3.23 -11.02 20.21
N ILE A 202 2.43 -10.57 19.25
CA ILE A 202 1.98 -11.38 18.11
C ILE A 202 2.57 -10.84 16.82
N GLY A 203 2.77 -11.74 15.85
CA GLY A 203 3.16 -11.33 14.50
C GLY A 203 1.98 -10.75 13.74
N HIS A 204 2.13 -9.51 13.24
CA HIS A 204 1.09 -8.82 12.48
C HIS A 204 1.00 -9.30 11.01
N PHE A 205 1.53 -10.46 10.72
CA PHE A 205 1.53 -11.11 9.42
C PHE A 205 0.90 -12.50 9.57
N PRO A 206 -0.43 -12.62 9.51
CA PRO A 206 -1.10 -13.90 9.64
C PRO A 206 -0.65 -14.88 8.56
N TRP A 207 -0.23 -16.07 8.95
CA TRP A 207 0.35 -17.08 8.05
C TRP A 207 -0.50 -18.34 7.99
N PRO A 208 -0.47 -19.14 6.90
CA PRO A 208 -1.19 -20.41 6.83
C PRO A 208 -0.63 -21.43 7.81
N ARG A 209 -1.51 -22.26 8.39
CA ARG A 209 -1.13 -23.27 9.39
C ARG A 209 -0.11 -24.31 8.90
N ALA A 210 -0.03 -24.51 7.59
CA ALA A 210 0.95 -25.43 6.98
C ALA A 210 2.41 -25.07 7.29
N VAL A 211 2.67 -23.85 7.77
CA VAL A 211 4.01 -23.34 8.10
C VAL A 211 4.14 -22.96 9.59
N ASP A 212 3.21 -23.43 10.44
CA ASP A 212 3.31 -23.25 11.89
C ASP A 212 4.64 -23.81 12.42
N GLY A 213 5.23 -23.11 13.39
CA GLY A 213 6.50 -23.48 14.01
C GLY A 213 7.76 -23.18 13.17
N MET A 214 7.64 -22.87 11.88
CA MET A 214 8.81 -22.48 11.09
C MET A 214 9.44 -21.22 11.69
N TYR A 215 10.77 -21.20 11.79
CA TYR A 215 11.59 -20.08 12.30
C TYR A 215 11.47 -19.78 13.80
N ASP A 216 10.79 -20.59 14.62
CA ASP A 216 10.66 -20.35 16.07
C ASP A 216 12.03 -20.32 16.76
N ASP A 217 12.93 -21.23 16.38
CA ASP A 217 14.28 -21.34 16.95
C ASP A 217 15.32 -20.45 16.22
N ASN A 218 14.92 -19.71 15.16
CA ASN A 218 15.86 -18.86 14.43
C ASN A 218 15.91 -17.46 15.03
N GLU A 219 17.12 -17.00 15.35
CA GLU A 219 17.37 -15.57 15.51
C GLU A 219 17.70 -14.98 14.14
N ILE A 220 16.85 -14.08 13.65
CA ILE A 220 16.98 -13.49 12.32
C ILE A 220 17.80 -12.21 12.45
N ALA A 221 18.85 -12.09 11.63
CA ALA A 221 19.70 -10.91 11.63
C ALA A 221 18.87 -9.62 11.47
N PRO A 222 19.23 -8.55 12.22
CA PRO A 222 18.51 -7.28 12.14
C PRO A 222 18.61 -6.67 10.74
N PRO A 223 17.75 -5.67 10.40
CA PRO A 223 17.81 -5.01 9.11
C PRO A 223 19.20 -4.40 8.86
N ARG A 224 19.75 -4.63 7.69
CA ARG A 224 21.13 -4.19 7.34
C ARG A 224 21.31 -2.66 7.44
N LEU A 225 20.29 -1.89 7.12
CA LEU A 225 20.28 -0.43 7.14
C LEU A 225 19.50 0.12 8.35
N GLN A 226 19.69 -0.47 9.54
CA GLN A 226 18.98 -0.07 10.76
C GLN A 226 19.65 1.02 11.58
N ALA A 227 20.91 1.38 11.28
CA ALA A 227 21.67 2.36 12.04
C ALA A 227 20.89 3.69 12.15
N PRO A 228 20.74 4.28 13.36
CA PRO A 228 19.95 5.49 13.56
C PRO A 228 20.38 6.67 12.69
N GLU A 229 21.66 6.74 12.35
CA GLU A 229 22.26 7.79 11.52
C GLU A 229 21.67 7.80 10.12
N ILE A 230 21.30 6.62 9.57
CA ILE A 230 20.69 6.48 8.25
C ILE A 230 19.28 7.12 8.26
N PHE A 231 18.49 6.87 9.30
CA PHE A 231 17.21 7.51 9.46
C PHE A 231 17.33 9.02 9.68
N ASN A 232 18.26 9.44 10.55
CA ASN A 232 18.45 10.85 10.90
C ASN A 232 18.98 11.69 9.72
N ALA A 233 19.61 11.06 8.73
CA ALA A 233 20.05 11.72 7.50
C ALA A 233 18.91 11.99 6.50
N LEU A 234 17.73 11.38 6.70
CA LEU A 234 16.57 11.66 5.85
C LEU A 234 16.02 13.08 6.10
N PRO A 235 15.49 13.76 5.10
CA PRO A 235 14.80 15.03 5.33
C PRO A 235 13.54 14.83 6.18
N GLU A 236 13.17 15.84 6.94
CA GLU A 236 12.07 15.80 7.93
C GLU A 236 10.75 15.27 7.34
N PHE A 237 10.42 15.69 6.10
CA PHE A 237 9.20 15.24 5.44
C PHE A 237 9.15 13.72 5.15
N LEU A 238 10.31 13.04 5.07
CA LEU A 238 10.38 11.57 4.99
C LEU A 238 10.38 10.93 6.38
N GLN A 239 10.97 11.60 7.38
CA GLN A 239 10.99 11.10 8.76
C GLN A 239 9.60 11.07 9.41
N THR A 240 8.68 11.95 8.99
CA THR A 240 7.34 12.12 9.58
C THR A 240 6.23 11.38 8.82
N THR A 241 6.61 10.46 7.91
CA THR A 241 5.64 9.70 7.09
C THR A 241 5.01 8.52 7.83
N VAL A 242 3.95 7.98 7.23
CA VAL A 242 3.32 6.70 7.64
C VAL A 242 4.33 5.55 7.71
N ASN A 243 5.42 5.59 6.92
CA ASN A 243 6.48 4.59 7.00
C ASN A 243 7.15 4.57 8.39
N ARG A 244 7.37 5.75 8.99
CA ARG A 244 7.93 5.85 10.35
C ARG A 244 6.93 5.42 11.40
N GLU A 245 5.67 5.81 11.27
CA GLU A 245 4.60 5.36 12.16
C GLU A 245 4.53 3.82 12.20
N ARG A 246 4.51 3.18 11.03
CA ARG A 246 4.49 1.71 10.90
C ARG A 246 5.75 1.02 11.44
N PHE A 247 6.89 1.68 11.41
CA PHE A 247 8.12 1.16 12.01
C PHE A 247 7.92 0.93 13.51
N PHE A 248 7.30 1.87 14.22
CA PHE A 248 7.02 1.73 15.65
C PHE A 248 5.99 0.63 15.96
N TRP A 249 5.16 0.28 15.02
CA TRP A 249 4.22 -0.82 15.25
C TRP A 249 4.92 -2.19 15.33
N ARG A 250 5.97 -2.44 14.53
CA ARG A 250 6.48 -3.79 14.24
C ARG A 250 7.98 -3.98 14.35
N TRP A 251 8.79 -2.91 14.24
CA TRP A 251 10.20 -3.06 13.90
C TRP A 251 11.16 -2.33 14.83
N ASN A 252 10.70 -1.49 15.76
CA ASN A 252 11.51 -0.56 16.53
C ASN A 252 12.23 -1.18 17.74
N THR A 253 11.92 -2.42 18.11
CA THR A 253 12.64 -3.19 19.15
C THR A 253 13.01 -4.56 18.60
N ASN A 254 14.07 -5.18 19.17
CA ASN A 254 14.46 -6.53 18.74
C ASN A 254 13.34 -7.55 18.92
N GLU A 255 12.58 -7.47 20.01
CA GLU A 255 11.45 -8.36 20.26
C GLU A 255 10.36 -8.24 19.18
N LYS A 256 9.93 -7.00 18.87
CA LYS A 256 8.97 -6.75 17.79
C LYS A 256 9.51 -7.20 16.44
N TYR A 257 10.79 -6.93 16.17
CA TYR A 257 11.45 -7.33 14.93
C TYR A 257 11.40 -8.84 14.79
N GLN A 258 11.91 -9.61 15.77
CA GLN A 258 11.93 -11.07 15.73
C GLN A 258 10.53 -11.66 15.56
N THR A 259 9.55 -11.14 16.29
CA THR A 259 8.15 -11.57 16.19
C THR A 259 7.59 -11.34 14.79
N ASN A 260 7.78 -10.16 14.23
CA ASN A 260 7.18 -9.80 12.95
C ASN A 260 7.95 -10.34 11.74
N VAL A 261 9.29 -10.42 11.80
CA VAL A 261 10.07 -10.98 10.67
C VAL A 261 9.83 -12.47 10.51
N ARG A 262 9.71 -13.23 11.62
CA ARG A 262 9.34 -14.67 11.57
C ARG A 262 7.94 -14.86 11.01
N ALA A 263 6.98 -14.04 11.44
CA ALA A 263 5.62 -14.08 10.92
C ALA A 263 5.57 -13.75 9.41
N TYR A 264 6.32 -12.75 8.99
CA TYR A 264 6.46 -12.39 7.57
C TYR A 264 7.09 -13.53 6.76
N TYR A 265 8.19 -14.15 7.26
CA TYR A 265 8.82 -15.28 6.59
C TYR A 265 7.87 -16.48 6.46
N ARG A 266 7.04 -16.73 7.48
CA ARG A 266 5.99 -17.75 7.38
C ARG A 266 4.96 -17.45 6.30
N MET A 267 4.55 -16.18 6.11
CA MET A 267 3.67 -15.84 4.99
C MET A 267 4.31 -16.15 3.64
N VAL A 268 5.59 -15.80 3.45
CA VAL A 268 6.33 -16.10 2.21
C VAL A 268 6.47 -17.61 1.99
N SER A 269 6.85 -18.35 3.04
CA SER A 269 6.92 -19.83 2.96
C SER A 269 5.56 -20.47 2.73
N GLY A 270 4.49 -19.83 3.19
CA GLY A 270 3.12 -20.22 2.90
C GLY A 270 2.75 -20.05 1.42
N ILE A 271 3.18 -18.96 0.79
CA ILE A 271 3.06 -18.77 -0.66
C ILE A 271 3.87 -19.83 -1.40
N ASP A 272 5.11 -20.09 -0.99
CA ASP A 272 5.98 -21.12 -1.59
C ASP A 272 5.32 -22.51 -1.56
N ASN A 273 4.79 -22.91 -0.41
CA ASN A 273 4.06 -24.16 -0.25
C ASN A 273 2.85 -24.26 -1.18
N ALA A 274 2.07 -23.17 -1.28
CA ALA A 274 0.90 -23.10 -2.16
C ALA A 274 1.29 -23.21 -3.63
N ILE A 275 2.39 -22.57 -4.06
CA ILE A 275 2.96 -22.72 -5.41
C ILE A 275 3.40 -24.16 -5.67
N GLY A 276 4.02 -24.83 -4.70
CA GLY A 276 4.40 -26.24 -4.82
C GLY A 276 3.19 -27.15 -5.08
N ARG A 277 2.08 -26.95 -4.35
CA ARG A 277 0.82 -27.67 -4.58
C ARG A 277 0.24 -27.43 -5.98
N PHE A 278 0.28 -26.18 -6.45
CA PHE A 278 -0.22 -25.85 -7.78
C PHE A 278 0.63 -26.47 -8.89
N ARG A 279 1.96 -26.46 -8.77
CA ARG A 279 2.87 -27.12 -9.71
C ARG A 279 2.60 -28.60 -9.80
N GLN A 280 2.41 -29.28 -8.66
CA GLN A 280 2.03 -30.69 -8.64
C GLN A 280 0.69 -30.94 -9.36
N ALA A 281 -0.29 -30.05 -9.19
CA ALA A 281 -1.57 -30.15 -9.88
C ALA A 281 -1.43 -29.98 -11.41
N LEU A 282 -0.55 -29.09 -11.87
CA LEU A 282 -0.22 -28.94 -13.30
C LEU A 282 0.41 -30.24 -13.88
N GLU A 283 1.32 -30.86 -13.14
CA GLU A 283 1.95 -32.15 -13.54
C GLU A 283 0.89 -33.24 -13.66
N VAL A 284 0.03 -33.41 -12.65
CA VAL A 284 -1.07 -34.39 -12.66
C VAL A 284 -2.06 -34.13 -13.81
N ALA A 285 -2.31 -32.88 -14.15
CA ALA A 285 -3.18 -32.52 -15.28
C ALA A 285 -2.51 -32.64 -16.65
N GLY A 286 -1.21 -32.96 -16.71
CA GLY A 286 -0.44 -33.03 -17.96
C GLY A 286 -0.27 -31.68 -18.66
N LEU A 287 -0.29 -30.58 -17.91
CA LEU A 287 -0.22 -29.21 -18.41
C LEU A 287 1.16 -28.55 -18.19
N ALA A 288 2.02 -29.17 -17.37
CA ALA A 288 3.28 -28.57 -16.93
C ALA A 288 4.24 -28.22 -18.07
N ASP A 289 4.36 -29.05 -19.11
CA ASP A 289 5.32 -28.90 -20.20
C ASP A 289 5.00 -27.73 -21.15
N ASN A 290 3.78 -27.20 -21.10
CA ASN A 290 3.36 -26.04 -21.89
C ASN A 290 2.79 -24.89 -21.04
N THR A 291 3.19 -24.79 -19.76
CA THR A 291 2.74 -23.76 -18.84
C THR A 291 3.91 -22.89 -18.37
N ILE A 292 3.89 -21.62 -18.76
CA ILE A 292 4.82 -20.61 -18.26
C ILE A 292 4.36 -20.17 -16.85
N ILE A 293 5.31 -20.07 -15.91
CA ILE A 293 5.04 -19.63 -14.55
C ILE A 293 5.82 -18.35 -14.28
N VAL A 294 5.10 -17.29 -13.89
CA VAL A 294 5.66 -16.00 -13.49
C VAL A 294 5.39 -15.79 -12.00
N TYR A 295 6.41 -15.38 -11.26
CA TYR A 295 6.32 -14.96 -9.88
C TYR A 295 6.84 -13.53 -9.72
N SER A 296 6.07 -12.65 -9.09
CA SER A 296 6.48 -11.28 -8.79
C SER A 296 5.68 -10.70 -7.61
N ALA A 297 5.93 -9.42 -7.28
CA ALA A 297 5.21 -8.67 -6.24
C ALA A 297 4.82 -7.27 -6.72
N ASP A 298 3.78 -6.70 -6.10
CA ASP A 298 3.23 -5.41 -6.49
C ASP A 298 4.04 -4.21 -6.01
N ASN A 299 4.86 -4.38 -4.98
CA ASN A 299 5.86 -3.42 -4.51
C ASN A 299 6.81 -4.08 -3.52
N GLY A 300 7.93 -3.44 -3.26
CA GLY A 300 8.84 -3.80 -2.20
C GLY A 300 8.32 -3.44 -0.81
N TYR A 301 9.14 -3.70 0.23
CA TYR A 301 8.79 -3.43 1.62
C TYR A 301 10.04 -3.21 2.47
N TYR A 302 10.05 -2.20 3.35
CA TYR A 302 11.24 -1.81 4.12
C TYR A 302 11.67 -2.80 5.19
N MET A 303 10.76 -3.47 5.84
CA MET A 303 11.04 -4.42 6.93
C MET A 303 11.95 -3.88 8.04
N GLY A 304 11.88 -2.59 8.36
CA GLY A 304 12.71 -1.95 9.38
C GLY A 304 14.01 -1.30 8.85
N ASN A 305 14.41 -1.56 7.59
CA ASN A 305 15.53 -0.84 6.98
C ASN A 305 15.28 0.68 7.01
N ARG A 306 16.31 1.47 7.20
CA ARG A 306 16.30 2.94 7.30
C ARG A 306 15.41 3.47 8.44
N GLY A 307 15.09 2.64 9.45
CA GLY A 307 14.12 3.01 10.50
C GLY A 307 12.71 3.24 9.97
N LEU A 308 12.34 2.61 8.86
CA LEU A 308 11.06 2.74 8.16
C LEU A 308 10.37 1.39 8.02
N ALA A 309 9.04 1.43 7.77
CA ALA A 309 8.22 0.27 7.43
C ALA A 309 7.13 0.65 6.43
N GLY A 310 6.81 -0.27 5.53
CA GLY A 310 5.92 0.01 4.40
C GLY A 310 6.69 0.16 3.10
N LYS A 311 6.31 1.14 2.29
CA LYS A 311 6.73 1.35 0.90
C LYS A 311 6.60 2.84 0.55
N TRP A 312 6.29 3.20 -0.67
CA TRP A 312 5.88 4.55 -1.11
C TRP A 312 7.01 5.58 -1.25
N SER A 313 8.24 5.17 -1.32
CA SER A 313 9.36 6.07 -1.54
C SER A 313 10.25 5.60 -2.68
N HIS A 314 11.25 6.39 -3.00
CA HIS A 314 12.16 6.16 -4.12
C HIS A 314 13.26 5.12 -3.84
N PHE A 315 13.46 4.69 -2.59
CA PHE A 315 14.54 3.76 -2.25
C PHE A 315 14.31 2.36 -2.79
N GLU A 316 15.42 1.64 -3.06
CA GLU A 316 15.39 0.28 -3.64
C GLU A 316 14.52 -0.69 -2.85
N GLU A 317 14.46 -0.58 -1.51
CA GLU A 317 13.61 -1.41 -0.66
C GLU A 317 12.11 -1.27 -0.99
N SER A 318 11.72 -0.10 -1.48
CA SER A 318 10.34 0.19 -1.87
C SER A 318 10.04 -0.17 -3.33
N LEU A 319 11.02 0.05 -4.23
CA LEU A 319 10.82 -0.09 -5.68
C LEU A 319 11.13 -1.49 -6.21
N ARG A 320 12.15 -2.18 -5.65
CA ARG A 320 12.56 -3.51 -6.15
C ARG A 320 11.64 -4.61 -5.68
N VAL A 321 11.32 -5.49 -6.61
CA VAL A 321 10.47 -6.67 -6.39
C VAL A 321 11.15 -7.92 -6.94
N PRO A 322 10.84 -9.11 -6.42
CA PRO A 322 11.25 -10.35 -7.08
C PRO A 322 10.55 -10.46 -8.44
N LEU A 323 11.28 -10.97 -9.42
CA LEU A 323 10.72 -11.38 -10.70
C LEU A 323 11.43 -12.65 -11.17
N ILE A 324 10.66 -13.73 -11.27
CA ILE A 324 11.12 -15.04 -11.72
C ILE A 324 10.17 -15.51 -12.82
N ILE A 325 10.72 -15.92 -13.95
CA ILE A 325 9.98 -16.45 -15.09
C ILE A 325 10.52 -17.84 -15.42
N TYR A 326 9.66 -18.85 -15.30
CA TYR A 326 9.94 -20.22 -15.74
C TYR A 326 9.14 -20.51 -17.00
N ASP A 327 9.83 -20.75 -18.11
CA ASP A 327 9.23 -21.20 -19.37
C ASP A 327 9.78 -22.59 -19.71
N PRO A 328 8.97 -23.66 -19.64
CA PRO A 328 9.40 -25.03 -19.93
C PRO A 328 9.77 -25.25 -21.41
N ARG A 329 9.40 -24.35 -22.30
CA ARG A 329 9.68 -24.44 -23.74
C ARG A 329 11.08 -23.92 -24.11
N VAL A 330 11.69 -23.10 -23.25
CA VAL A 330 13.07 -22.63 -23.41
C VAL A 330 14.02 -23.84 -23.32
N LYS A 331 15.01 -23.91 -24.20
CA LYS A 331 15.99 -25.01 -24.21
C LYS A 331 16.71 -25.11 -22.85
N PRO A 332 16.92 -26.31 -22.33
CA PRO A 332 17.60 -26.50 -21.02
C PRO A 332 18.93 -25.75 -20.90
N SER A 333 19.71 -25.63 -21.98
CA SER A 333 20.99 -24.90 -21.99
C SER A 333 20.86 -23.38 -21.87
N GLN A 334 19.66 -22.85 -22.02
CA GLN A 334 19.33 -21.41 -21.93
C GLN A 334 18.55 -21.07 -20.66
N ARG A 335 18.27 -22.06 -19.81
CA ARG A 335 17.56 -21.88 -18.52
C ARG A 335 18.54 -21.64 -17.37
N GLY A 336 18.03 -21.21 -16.23
CA GLY A 336 18.78 -21.09 -14.99
C GLY A 336 19.73 -19.88 -14.98
N HIS A 337 19.45 -18.85 -15.72
CA HIS A 337 20.31 -17.65 -15.77
C HIS A 337 19.72 -16.47 -14.98
N VAL A 338 20.61 -15.52 -14.66
CA VAL A 338 20.27 -14.27 -14.02
C VAL A 338 20.28 -13.16 -15.06
N ALA A 339 19.16 -12.45 -15.18
CA ALA A 339 19.03 -11.29 -16.02
C ALA A 339 19.33 -10.01 -15.25
N ASN A 340 20.35 -9.25 -15.68
CA ASN A 340 20.76 -8.00 -15.05
C ASN A 340 20.10 -6.75 -15.67
N VAL A 341 19.26 -6.92 -16.68
CA VAL A 341 18.52 -5.81 -17.31
C VAL A 341 17.45 -5.28 -16.34
N THR A 342 17.18 -3.99 -16.40
CA THR A 342 16.08 -3.41 -15.62
C THR A 342 14.74 -3.79 -16.24
N ALA A 343 13.94 -4.58 -15.51
CA ALA A 343 12.57 -4.93 -15.84
C ALA A 343 11.60 -4.07 -15.01
N LEU A 344 10.44 -3.74 -15.57
CA LEU A 344 9.37 -3.06 -14.89
C LEU A 344 8.12 -3.95 -14.80
N ASN A 345 7.29 -3.72 -13.79
CA ASN A 345 5.99 -4.39 -13.67
C ASN A 345 5.10 -4.21 -14.91
N ILE A 346 5.20 -3.09 -15.63
CA ILE A 346 4.47 -2.82 -16.88
C ILE A 346 4.97 -3.64 -18.07
N ASP A 347 6.09 -4.35 -17.96
CA ASP A 347 6.60 -5.26 -18.98
C ASP A 347 5.82 -6.59 -19.02
N LEU A 348 5.24 -6.96 -17.89
CA LEU A 348 4.53 -8.23 -17.75
C LEU A 348 3.35 -8.37 -18.73
N PRO A 349 2.41 -7.40 -18.84
CA PRO A 349 1.31 -7.54 -19.78
C PRO A 349 1.76 -7.60 -21.25
N ALA A 350 2.79 -6.82 -21.63
CA ALA A 350 3.38 -6.91 -22.97
C ALA A 350 3.99 -8.32 -23.22
N THR A 351 4.63 -8.89 -22.20
CA THR A 351 5.20 -10.24 -22.24
C THR A 351 4.11 -11.31 -22.37
N PHE A 352 3.00 -11.18 -21.66
CA PHE A 352 1.89 -12.13 -21.73
C PHE A 352 1.25 -12.16 -23.11
N LEU A 353 1.07 -10.98 -23.73
CA LEU A 353 0.54 -10.87 -25.09
C LEU A 353 1.53 -11.45 -26.13
N ASP A 354 2.83 -11.17 -25.99
CA ASP A 354 3.87 -11.69 -26.89
C ASP A 354 3.93 -13.23 -26.84
N TRP A 355 3.90 -13.85 -25.64
CA TRP A 355 3.82 -15.31 -25.53
C TRP A 355 2.58 -15.92 -26.17
N ALA A 356 1.49 -15.18 -26.17
CA ALA A 356 0.23 -15.59 -26.78
C ALA A 356 0.21 -15.35 -28.31
N GLY A 357 1.20 -14.66 -28.87
CA GLY A 357 1.19 -14.22 -30.28
C GLY A 357 0.15 -13.14 -30.56
N VAL A 358 -0.26 -12.38 -29.54
CA VAL A 358 -1.23 -11.29 -29.61
C VAL A 358 -0.48 -9.97 -29.77
N GLU A 359 -0.97 -9.11 -30.66
CA GLU A 359 -0.37 -7.80 -30.87
C GLU A 359 -0.38 -6.96 -29.62
N ILE A 360 0.78 -6.42 -29.26
CA ILE A 360 0.94 -5.54 -28.11
C ILE A 360 0.41 -4.16 -28.49
N PRO A 361 -0.58 -3.60 -27.76
CA PRO A 361 -1.10 -2.27 -28.06
C PRO A 361 0.00 -1.21 -28.08
N GLU A 362 0.01 -0.35 -29.09
CA GLU A 362 1.02 0.72 -29.26
C GLU A 362 1.12 1.64 -28.02
N ARG A 363 0.02 1.81 -27.31
CA ARG A 363 -0.01 2.60 -26.07
C ARG A 363 0.70 1.96 -24.87
N TYR A 364 1.01 0.66 -24.90
CA TYR A 364 1.73 0.00 -23.81
C TYR A 364 3.14 0.58 -23.71
N GLN A 365 3.56 0.86 -22.47
CA GLN A 365 4.86 1.44 -22.16
C GLN A 365 5.89 0.41 -21.74
N GLY A 366 5.43 -0.82 -21.48
CA GLY A 366 6.27 -1.97 -21.19
C GLY A 366 6.78 -2.64 -22.47
N HIS A 367 7.85 -3.43 -22.34
CA HIS A 367 8.44 -4.23 -23.41
C HIS A 367 8.35 -5.71 -23.05
N SER A 368 8.22 -6.59 -24.05
CA SER A 368 8.24 -8.02 -23.82
C SER A 368 9.58 -8.49 -23.23
N LEU A 369 9.51 -9.26 -22.14
CA LEU A 369 10.64 -9.94 -21.52
C LEU A 369 10.98 -11.27 -22.19
N GLN A 370 10.17 -11.74 -23.15
CA GLN A 370 10.37 -13.03 -23.83
C GLN A 370 11.78 -13.19 -24.43
N PRO A 371 12.36 -12.20 -25.14
CA PRO A 371 13.72 -12.34 -25.68
C PRO A 371 14.77 -12.53 -24.58
N ILE A 372 14.60 -11.89 -23.42
CA ILE A 372 15.51 -12.04 -22.28
C ILE A 372 15.39 -13.46 -21.69
N VAL A 373 14.15 -13.94 -21.52
CA VAL A 373 13.87 -15.30 -21.03
C VAL A 373 14.46 -16.35 -21.96
N ASN A 374 14.47 -16.09 -23.29
CA ASN A 374 15.10 -16.94 -24.28
C ASN A 374 16.65 -16.86 -24.31
N GLY A 375 17.26 -16.03 -23.45
CA GLY A 375 18.71 -15.83 -23.41
C GLY A 375 19.28 -15.01 -24.58
N GLU A 376 18.44 -14.24 -25.26
CA GLU A 376 18.85 -13.37 -26.37
C GLU A 376 19.58 -12.12 -25.85
N ASN A 377 20.58 -11.67 -26.62
CA ASN A 377 21.34 -10.48 -26.25
C ASN A 377 20.53 -9.20 -26.54
N GLN A 378 20.21 -8.44 -25.50
CA GLN A 378 19.39 -7.25 -25.55
C GLN A 378 20.22 -5.95 -25.64
N LYS A 379 21.04 -5.81 -26.70
CA LYS A 379 21.86 -4.59 -26.92
C LYS A 379 21.03 -3.29 -26.96
N ASN A 380 19.77 -3.39 -27.36
CA ASN A 380 18.84 -2.26 -27.49
C ASN A 380 17.83 -2.18 -26.34
N TRP A 381 18.05 -2.91 -25.25
CA TRP A 381 17.14 -2.80 -24.10
C TRP A 381 17.17 -1.39 -23.52
N ARG A 382 16.05 -0.98 -22.90
CA ARG A 382 15.97 0.32 -22.25
C ARG A 382 17.13 0.54 -21.29
N LYS A 383 17.69 1.74 -21.28
CA LYS A 383 18.81 2.10 -20.40
C LYS A 383 18.35 2.79 -19.12
N GLU A 384 17.10 3.23 -19.07
CA GLU A 384 16.53 3.92 -17.93
C GLU A 384 15.04 3.60 -17.75
N THR A 385 14.57 3.77 -16.53
CA THR A 385 13.19 3.54 -16.12
C THR A 385 12.66 4.75 -15.36
N PHE A 386 11.38 5.06 -15.56
CA PHE A 386 10.68 6.13 -14.87
C PHE A 386 9.94 5.57 -13.66
N HIS A 387 10.11 6.24 -12.52
CA HIS A 387 9.48 5.89 -11.25
C HIS A 387 8.76 7.10 -10.68
N GLU A 388 7.59 6.86 -10.12
CA GLU A 388 6.76 7.92 -9.54
C GLU A 388 5.97 7.43 -8.33
N HIS A 389 5.56 8.34 -7.49
CA HIS A 389 4.56 8.13 -6.47
C HIS A 389 3.74 9.40 -6.27
N PHE A 390 2.42 9.28 -6.31
CA PHE A 390 1.50 10.41 -6.11
C PHE A 390 0.23 10.02 -5.35
N ALA A 391 0.09 8.76 -4.98
CA ALA A 391 -1.08 8.30 -4.25
C ALA A 391 -1.04 8.75 -2.78
N VAL A 392 -2.19 9.18 -2.25
CA VAL A 392 -2.32 9.63 -0.85
C VAL A 392 -1.36 10.79 -0.49
N ARG A 393 -1.20 11.74 -1.40
CA ARG A 393 -0.24 12.88 -1.30
C ARG A 393 -0.35 13.69 0.00
N ASN A 394 -1.48 13.67 0.68
CA ASN A 394 -1.65 14.33 1.98
C ASN A 394 -0.94 13.63 3.16
N ARG A 395 -0.46 12.39 2.98
CA ARG A 395 0.20 11.57 4.00
C ARG A 395 1.53 10.96 3.55
N ILE A 396 1.75 10.90 2.25
CA ILE A 396 2.90 10.27 1.62
C ILE A 396 3.46 11.25 0.60
N PRO A 397 4.73 11.65 0.74
CA PRO A 397 5.36 12.60 -0.17
C PRO A 397 5.38 12.07 -1.60
N ALA A 398 4.92 12.90 -2.54
CA ALA A 398 4.91 12.55 -3.94
C ALA A 398 6.26 12.82 -4.60
N PHE A 399 6.72 11.89 -5.44
CA PHE A 399 7.95 12.01 -6.20
C PHE A 399 7.82 11.51 -7.63
N GLU A 400 8.75 11.95 -8.47
CA GLU A 400 8.97 11.46 -9.82
C GLU A 400 10.46 11.45 -10.13
N GLY A 401 10.92 10.54 -10.98
CA GLY A 401 12.34 10.47 -11.29
C GLY A 401 12.73 9.30 -12.21
N LEU A 402 14.01 9.22 -12.50
CA LEU A 402 14.63 8.22 -13.36
C LEU A 402 15.64 7.37 -12.63
N ARG A 403 15.70 6.10 -13.00
CA ARG A 403 16.71 5.14 -12.59
C ARG A 403 17.37 4.54 -13.82
N ASN A 404 18.69 4.51 -13.87
CA ASN A 404 19.46 3.76 -14.82
C ASN A 404 20.47 2.82 -14.12
N GLU A 405 21.37 2.20 -14.84
CA GLU A 405 22.36 1.28 -14.30
C GLU A 405 23.29 1.94 -13.25
N ASN A 406 23.64 3.22 -13.43
CA ASN A 406 24.60 3.91 -12.59
C ASN A 406 23.97 4.86 -11.56
N TYR A 407 22.88 5.52 -11.93
CA TYR A 407 22.31 6.60 -11.15
C TYR A 407 20.82 6.48 -10.97
N LYS A 408 20.34 6.98 -9.83
CA LYS A 408 18.92 7.26 -9.60
C LYS A 408 18.75 8.73 -9.20
N TYR A 409 17.89 9.42 -9.92
CA TYR A 409 17.47 10.79 -9.64
C TYR A 409 15.98 10.81 -9.36
N VAL A 410 15.58 11.53 -8.31
CA VAL A 410 14.17 11.81 -8.02
C VAL A 410 13.99 13.22 -7.48
N ARG A 411 12.81 13.81 -7.72
CA ARG A 411 12.38 15.06 -7.12
C ARG A 411 11.03 14.87 -6.41
N TYR A 412 10.94 15.42 -5.20
CA TYR A 412 9.72 15.46 -4.41
C TYR A 412 9.02 16.79 -4.66
N PHE A 413 8.15 16.83 -5.64
CA PHE A 413 7.59 18.08 -6.17
C PHE A 413 6.59 18.79 -5.24
N ASP A 414 6.07 18.14 -4.20
CA ASP A 414 5.26 18.76 -3.14
C ASP A 414 6.12 19.37 -2.00
N HIS A 415 7.45 19.26 -2.05
CA HIS A 415 8.38 19.68 -1.00
C HIS A 415 9.51 20.57 -1.56
N GLU A 416 9.12 21.71 -2.13
CA GLU A 416 10.04 22.72 -2.70
C GLU A 416 11.06 22.12 -3.70
N ASN A 417 10.62 21.09 -4.45
CA ASN A 417 11.46 20.35 -5.39
C ASN A 417 12.71 19.73 -4.75
N HIS A 418 12.59 19.22 -3.52
CA HIS A 418 13.67 18.51 -2.88
C HIS A 418 14.14 17.34 -3.75
N GLU A 419 15.44 17.30 -4.06
CA GLU A 419 16.01 16.36 -5.02
C GLU A 419 17.00 15.39 -4.36
N PHE A 420 17.02 14.18 -4.90
CA PHE A 420 18.02 13.17 -4.61
C PHE A 420 18.71 12.74 -5.91
N LEU A 421 20.02 12.55 -5.82
CA LEU A 421 20.82 11.86 -6.82
C LEU A 421 21.67 10.81 -6.11
N HIS A 422 21.51 9.55 -6.47
CA HIS A 422 22.27 8.45 -5.90
C HIS A 422 23.14 7.78 -6.99
N ASP A 423 24.37 7.43 -6.63
CA ASP A 423 25.26 6.62 -7.46
C ASP A 423 25.08 5.14 -7.11
N LEU A 424 24.19 4.45 -7.81
CA LEU A 424 23.83 3.06 -7.53
C LEU A 424 24.97 2.07 -7.71
N LYS A 425 26.01 2.46 -8.47
CA LYS A 425 27.18 1.61 -8.71
C LYS A 425 28.14 1.62 -7.52
N ASN A 426 28.39 2.79 -6.94
CA ASN A 426 29.36 2.98 -5.85
C ASN A 426 28.68 3.04 -4.49
N ASP A 427 27.40 3.39 -4.43
CA ASP A 427 26.54 3.44 -3.25
C ASP A 427 25.20 2.75 -3.55
N PRO A 428 25.17 1.42 -3.70
CA PRO A 428 23.93 0.67 -3.97
C PRO A 428 22.93 0.75 -2.82
N ASP A 429 23.34 1.25 -1.67
CA ASP A 429 22.52 1.45 -0.49
C ASP A 429 21.91 2.85 -0.40
N GLU A 430 22.21 3.73 -1.37
CA GLU A 430 21.61 5.06 -1.45
C GLU A 430 21.76 5.89 -0.16
N LEU A 431 22.92 5.79 0.48
CA LEU A 431 23.23 6.48 1.75
C LEU A 431 23.62 7.95 1.52
N VAL A 432 24.16 8.27 0.35
CA VAL A 432 24.65 9.59 0.01
C VAL A 432 23.76 10.26 -1.04
N ASN A 433 23.23 11.43 -0.70
CA ASN A 433 22.57 12.29 -1.68
C ASN A 433 23.59 13.21 -2.36
N LEU A 434 23.82 13.01 -3.65
CA LEU A 434 24.78 13.76 -4.46
C LEU A 434 24.18 14.99 -5.17
N ALA A 435 22.90 15.32 -4.95
CA ALA A 435 22.22 16.40 -5.66
C ALA A 435 22.84 17.80 -5.40
N SER A 436 23.55 17.99 -4.29
CA SER A 436 24.27 19.23 -3.99
C SER A 436 25.78 19.16 -4.29
N ASN A 437 26.30 18.02 -4.74
CA ASN A 437 27.72 17.85 -5.03
C ASN A 437 28.05 18.44 -6.41
N PRO A 438 28.95 19.45 -6.52
CA PRO A 438 29.29 20.10 -7.78
C PRO A 438 29.91 19.15 -8.81
N ASP A 439 30.57 18.07 -8.40
CA ASP A 439 31.19 17.09 -9.29
C ASP A 439 30.16 16.30 -10.10
N TYR A 440 28.92 16.21 -9.59
CA TYR A 440 27.81 15.51 -10.23
C TYR A 440 26.81 16.46 -10.92
N LYS A 441 27.12 17.75 -11.01
CA LYS A 441 26.20 18.76 -11.58
C LYS A 441 25.70 18.40 -12.98
N SER A 442 26.58 17.94 -13.86
CA SER A 442 26.20 17.57 -15.25
C SER A 442 25.25 16.35 -15.29
N VAL A 443 25.50 15.36 -14.42
CA VAL A 443 24.64 14.18 -14.28
C VAL A 443 23.26 14.60 -13.77
N LEU A 444 23.23 15.43 -12.73
CA LEU A 444 21.99 15.95 -12.13
C LEU A 444 21.15 16.72 -13.17
N GLU A 445 21.76 17.67 -13.90
CA GLU A 445 21.07 18.46 -14.92
C GLU A 445 20.51 17.58 -16.05
N SER A 446 21.30 16.62 -16.53
CA SER A 446 20.87 15.67 -17.55
C SER A 446 19.69 14.80 -17.08
N MET A 447 19.74 14.25 -15.87
CA MET A 447 18.66 13.41 -15.34
C MET A 447 17.41 14.24 -15.03
N ARG A 448 17.56 15.47 -14.56
CA ARG A 448 16.46 16.43 -14.32
C ARG A 448 15.70 16.74 -15.62
N GLN A 449 16.44 17.04 -16.69
CA GLN A 449 15.85 17.29 -18.01
C GLN A 449 15.08 16.06 -18.53
N ARG A 450 15.71 14.89 -18.56
CA ARG A 450 15.07 13.65 -19.04
C ARG A 450 13.88 13.23 -18.18
N THR A 451 13.90 13.50 -16.85
CA THR A 451 12.74 13.29 -16.00
C THR A 451 11.57 14.16 -16.45
N THR A 452 11.83 15.43 -16.76
CA THR A 452 10.79 16.33 -17.27
C THR A 452 10.25 15.85 -18.62
N GLU A 453 11.12 15.43 -19.53
CA GLU A 453 10.72 14.86 -20.83
C GLU A 453 9.82 13.61 -20.65
N LYS A 454 10.14 12.73 -19.68
CA LYS A 454 9.31 11.55 -19.37
C LYS A 454 7.97 11.92 -18.70
N VAL A 455 7.96 12.93 -17.87
CA VAL A 455 6.71 13.47 -17.30
C VAL A 455 5.80 13.95 -18.42
N ASP A 456 6.33 14.72 -19.37
CA ASP A 456 5.56 15.23 -20.51
C ASP A 456 5.07 14.10 -21.45
N GLU A 457 5.94 13.12 -21.72
CA GLU A 457 5.61 11.93 -22.51
C GLU A 457 4.47 11.10 -21.91
N TYR A 458 4.45 10.96 -20.55
CA TYR A 458 3.52 10.07 -19.86
C TYR A 458 2.22 10.72 -19.43
N GLY A 459 1.96 11.97 -19.76
CA GLY A 459 0.68 12.64 -19.49
C GLY A 459 0.78 14.02 -18.86
N GLY A 460 2.00 14.55 -18.75
CA GLY A 460 2.29 15.89 -18.24
C GLY A 460 2.32 15.98 -16.70
N PRO A 461 2.55 17.17 -16.17
CA PRO A 461 2.52 17.43 -14.74
C PRO A 461 1.17 17.08 -14.12
N LEU A 462 1.19 16.55 -12.92
CA LEU A 462 -0.02 16.34 -12.14
C LEU A 462 -0.55 17.68 -11.64
N ASP A 463 -1.88 17.81 -11.58
CA ASP A 463 -2.52 18.97 -10.97
C ASP A 463 -1.95 19.17 -9.56
N PRO A 464 -1.72 20.43 -9.16
CA PRO A 464 -1.42 20.72 -7.77
C PRO A 464 -2.44 20.01 -6.89
N ILE A 465 -2.04 19.55 -5.72
CA ILE A 465 -3.03 19.04 -4.77
C ILE A 465 -4.04 20.16 -4.61
N THR A 466 -5.19 20.06 -5.29
CA THR A 466 -6.40 20.64 -4.77
C THR A 466 -6.57 19.91 -3.45
N ARG A 467 -6.04 20.52 -2.38
CA ARG A 467 -6.41 20.11 -1.03
C ARG A 467 -7.90 19.98 -1.15
N PHE A 468 -8.41 18.74 -1.10
CA PHE A 468 -9.83 18.46 -1.19
C PHE A 468 -10.52 19.62 -0.51
N SER A 469 -11.45 20.26 -1.15
CA SER A 469 -12.05 21.48 -0.70
C SER A 469 -12.76 21.28 0.65
N GLN A 470 -11.97 21.16 1.67
CA GLN A 470 -12.20 21.79 2.91
C GLN A 470 -11.92 23.24 2.58
N SER A 471 -12.95 24.01 2.29
CA SER A 471 -12.99 25.42 1.93
C SER A 471 -11.71 25.97 1.29
N THR A 472 -11.79 26.44 0.06
CA THR A 472 -10.73 27.08 -0.73
C THR A 472 -10.32 28.46 -0.20
N ASP A 473 -10.34 28.62 1.11
CA ASP A 473 -9.56 29.67 1.73
C ASP A 473 -8.15 29.12 1.93
N PRO A 474 -7.10 29.76 1.40
CA PRO A 474 -5.76 29.43 1.79
C PRO A 474 -5.75 29.46 3.31
N MET A 475 -5.48 28.30 3.94
CA MET A 475 -5.19 28.33 5.37
C MET A 475 -4.10 29.38 5.54
N PRO A 476 -4.34 30.46 6.23
CA PRO A 476 -3.24 31.32 6.60
C PRO A 476 -2.29 30.39 7.37
N MET A 477 -1.10 30.18 6.83
CA MET A 477 0.05 29.91 7.67
C MET A 477 -0.17 30.80 8.87
N ALA A 478 -0.05 30.29 10.07
CA ALA A 478 -0.31 30.99 11.31
C ALA A 478 0.40 32.36 11.31
N SER A 479 -0.07 33.24 10.45
CA SER A 479 0.32 34.62 10.35
C SER A 479 -0.63 35.38 11.24
N ALA A 480 -0.13 35.69 12.42
CA ALA A 480 -0.42 36.93 13.15
C ALA A 480 -1.88 37.30 13.45
N ASN A 481 -2.87 36.43 13.33
CA ASN A 481 -4.21 36.62 13.87
C ASN A 481 -4.56 35.58 14.94
N ASN A 482 -3.54 35.11 15.66
CA ASN A 482 -3.73 34.38 16.91
C ASN A 482 -4.44 35.28 17.88
N VAL A 483 -5.65 34.92 18.26
CA VAL A 483 -6.50 35.63 19.21
C VAL A 483 -5.89 35.71 20.62
N GLY A 484 -4.72 35.16 20.82
CA GLY A 484 -3.91 35.26 22.01
C GLY A 484 -2.65 34.46 21.85
N GLY A 485 -1.51 35.06 21.71
CA GLY A 485 -0.21 34.46 21.47
C GLY A 485 0.05 33.10 22.14
N ILE A 486 1.15 32.47 21.80
CA ILE A 486 1.64 31.28 22.49
C ILE A 486 2.13 31.71 23.86
N ASP A 487 1.64 31.07 24.93
CA ASP A 487 2.10 31.34 26.30
C ASP A 487 3.51 30.78 26.54
N ALA A 488 4.09 31.11 27.70
CA ALA A 488 5.43 30.67 28.08
C ALA A 488 5.58 29.13 28.21
N LYS A 489 4.48 28.39 28.16
CA LYS A 489 4.43 26.91 28.18
C LYS A 489 4.16 26.30 26.80
N GLY A 490 4.03 27.11 25.75
CA GLY A 490 3.76 26.68 24.40
C GLY A 490 2.26 26.46 24.07
N PHE A 491 1.34 26.83 24.94
CA PHE A 491 -0.10 26.71 24.68
C PHE A 491 -0.63 27.90 23.88
N MET A 492 -1.45 27.60 22.89
CA MET A 492 -2.18 28.58 22.08
C MET A 492 -3.60 28.77 22.62
N LYS A 493 -4.01 30.01 22.85
CA LYS A 493 -5.41 30.32 23.17
C LYS A 493 -6.31 30.14 21.96
N VAL A 494 -7.30 29.26 22.04
CA VAL A 494 -8.29 28.99 20.99
C VAL A 494 -9.59 29.81 21.14
N PHE A 495 -9.74 30.54 22.24
CA PHE A 495 -10.87 31.44 22.51
C PHE A 495 -10.38 32.76 23.16
N ASP A 496 -10.89 33.88 22.69
CA ASP A 496 -10.46 35.24 23.13
C ASP A 496 -11.19 35.75 24.36
N GLY A 497 -12.17 34.99 24.85
CA GLY A 497 -13.05 35.46 25.95
C GLY A 497 -14.13 36.46 25.51
N LYS A 498 -14.24 36.80 24.22
CA LYS A 498 -15.11 37.87 23.74
C LYS A 498 -15.98 37.51 22.56
N THR A 499 -15.45 36.75 21.60
CA THR A 499 -16.15 36.49 20.33
C THR A 499 -16.08 35.04 19.87
N LEU A 500 -17.09 34.63 19.11
CA LEU A 500 -17.13 33.32 18.45
C LEU A 500 -16.64 33.37 16.98
N ARG A 501 -15.83 34.39 16.63
CA ARG A 501 -15.36 34.59 15.23
C ARG A 501 -14.68 33.38 14.60
N GLN A 502 -13.93 32.62 15.41
CA GLN A 502 -13.19 31.44 14.97
C GLN A 502 -13.97 30.13 15.19
N TRP A 503 -15.26 30.24 15.45
CA TRP A 503 -16.13 29.12 15.74
C TRP A 503 -17.29 29.05 14.76
N SER A 504 -17.79 27.86 14.47
CA SER A 504 -18.94 27.59 13.62
C SER A 504 -19.92 26.70 14.35
N GLY A 505 -21.17 27.01 14.24
CA GLY A 505 -22.28 26.26 14.81
C GLY A 505 -23.56 27.09 14.74
N ASP A 506 -24.63 26.53 15.21
CA ASP A 506 -25.92 27.22 15.28
C ASP A 506 -25.94 28.24 16.42
N MET A 507 -25.83 29.52 16.08
CA MET A 507 -25.73 30.62 17.05
C MET A 507 -27.04 30.86 17.82
N GLU A 508 -28.10 30.17 17.55
CA GLU A 508 -29.28 30.14 18.40
C GLU A 508 -28.98 29.52 19.77
N TYR A 509 -28.07 28.53 19.80
CA TYR A 509 -27.69 27.79 21.00
C TYR A 509 -26.40 28.29 21.66
N TRP A 510 -25.57 29.07 20.94
CA TRP A 510 -24.21 29.44 21.40
C TRP A 510 -24.03 30.94 21.51
N SER A 511 -23.51 31.36 22.65
CA SER A 511 -23.20 32.76 22.95
C SER A 511 -21.91 32.90 23.76
N VAL A 512 -21.46 34.13 23.97
CA VAL A 512 -20.40 34.45 24.94
C VAL A 512 -21.04 35.17 26.10
N GLN A 513 -20.93 34.58 27.30
CA GLN A 513 -21.42 35.19 28.55
C GLN A 513 -20.30 35.12 29.60
N ASP A 514 -20.08 36.20 30.31
CA ASP A 514 -19.07 36.33 31.35
C ASP A 514 -17.66 35.83 30.95
N GLY A 515 -17.28 36.05 29.69
CA GLY A 515 -15.99 35.66 29.15
C GLY A 515 -15.87 34.16 28.84
N ALA A 516 -16.97 33.43 28.83
CA ALA A 516 -17.04 32.00 28.51
C ALA A 516 -17.94 31.72 27.31
N ILE A 517 -17.59 30.68 26.54
CA ILE A 517 -18.50 30.10 25.55
C ILE A 517 -19.63 29.43 26.32
N THR A 518 -20.87 29.84 26.06
CA THR A 518 -22.06 29.34 26.73
C THR A 518 -23.02 28.70 25.75
N GLY A 519 -23.31 27.41 25.94
CA GLY A 519 -24.36 26.69 25.25
C GLY A 519 -25.63 26.64 26.11
N THR A 520 -26.78 26.97 25.50
CA THR A 520 -28.06 26.99 26.23
C THR A 520 -29.12 26.26 25.42
N THR A 521 -29.89 25.39 26.09
CA THR A 521 -31.05 24.71 25.49
C THR A 521 -32.24 24.80 26.44
N ASP A 522 -33.44 24.73 25.87
CA ASP A 522 -34.71 24.71 26.61
C ASP A 522 -35.21 23.29 26.94
N GLY A 523 -34.40 22.26 26.65
CA GLY A 523 -34.74 20.86 26.82
C GLY A 523 -35.52 20.26 25.66
N SER A 524 -35.86 21.03 24.64
CA SER A 524 -36.58 20.54 23.43
C SER A 524 -35.66 19.90 22.39
N LEU A 525 -34.34 20.00 22.59
CA LEU A 525 -33.33 19.56 21.64
C LEU A 525 -33.39 18.04 21.42
N LYS A 526 -33.63 17.61 20.18
CA LYS A 526 -33.73 16.18 19.80
C LYS A 526 -32.39 15.61 19.34
N MET A 527 -31.41 16.46 18.99
CA MET A 527 -30.09 16.07 18.49
C MET A 527 -29.03 17.01 19.06
N ASN A 528 -27.81 16.49 19.28
CA ASN A 528 -26.68 17.29 19.72
C ASN A 528 -26.39 18.43 18.74
N ARG A 529 -26.03 19.61 19.27
CA ARG A 529 -25.56 20.76 18.53
C ARG A 529 -24.10 21.02 18.87
N PHE A 530 -23.29 21.21 17.84
CA PHE A 530 -21.85 21.37 17.98
C PHE A 530 -21.43 22.80 17.69
N LEU A 531 -20.45 23.27 18.46
CA LEU A 531 -19.72 24.49 18.18
C LEU A 531 -18.29 24.08 17.79
N THR A 532 -17.93 24.25 16.53
CA THR A 532 -16.66 23.80 15.97
C THR A 532 -15.68 24.93 15.82
N TRP A 533 -14.46 24.74 16.35
CA TRP A 533 -13.36 25.68 16.14
C TRP A 533 -12.79 25.56 14.72
N LYS A 534 -12.59 26.71 14.05
CA LYS A 534 -12.14 26.80 12.64
C LYS A 534 -10.65 27.10 12.48
N GLY A 535 -9.89 27.21 13.55
CA GLY A 535 -8.51 27.72 13.47
C GLY A 535 -7.52 26.79 12.77
N SER A 536 -7.61 25.48 12.95
CA SER A 536 -6.79 24.49 12.24
C SER A 536 -7.29 23.06 12.47
N THR A 537 -6.87 22.13 11.62
CA THR A 537 -7.08 20.70 11.87
C THR A 537 -5.97 20.19 12.78
N ILE A 538 -6.32 19.66 13.94
CA ILE A 538 -5.39 19.18 14.94
C ILE A 538 -5.50 17.65 15.04
N ARG A 539 -4.38 16.94 14.99
CA ARG A 539 -4.34 15.48 15.08
C ARG A 539 -3.88 15.00 16.46
N ASN A 540 -2.75 15.52 16.92
CA ASN A 540 -2.21 15.30 18.26
C ASN A 540 -2.26 16.62 19.00
N PHE A 541 -2.74 16.61 20.23
CA PHE A 541 -2.92 17.84 20.99
C PHE A 541 -3.01 17.58 22.49
N ASP A 542 -2.73 18.61 23.25
CA ASP A 542 -2.99 18.71 24.70
C ASP A 542 -3.92 19.91 24.91
N LEU A 543 -5.20 19.64 25.16
CA LEU A 543 -6.23 20.63 25.36
C LEU A 543 -6.50 20.83 26.86
N HIS A 544 -6.41 22.04 27.33
CA HIS A 544 -6.84 22.45 28.67
C HIS A 544 -8.04 23.39 28.55
N VAL A 545 -9.13 23.06 29.21
CA VAL A 545 -10.35 23.87 29.19
C VAL A 545 -11.06 23.79 30.54
N LYS A 546 -11.55 24.93 31.03
CA LYS A 546 -12.45 24.94 32.19
C LYS A 546 -13.88 24.83 31.71
N VAL A 547 -14.61 23.90 32.31
CA VAL A 547 -16.01 23.64 31.98
C VAL A 547 -16.85 23.74 33.24
N LYS A 548 -18.01 24.36 33.12
CA LYS A 548 -19.05 24.40 34.14
C LYS A 548 -20.35 23.91 33.52
N VAL A 549 -20.92 22.86 34.08
CA VAL A 549 -22.19 22.29 33.62
C VAL A 549 -23.24 22.43 34.70
N THR A 550 -24.45 22.79 34.33
CA THR A 550 -25.57 22.92 35.29
C THR A 550 -26.03 21.55 35.77
N ASP A 551 -26.72 21.53 36.91
CA ASP A 551 -27.33 20.30 37.40
C ASP A 551 -28.26 19.67 36.37
N GLY A 552 -28.09 18.35 36.11
CA GLY A 552 -28.79 17.64 35.03
C GLY A 552 -28.28 17.92 33.63
N GLY A 553 -27.30 18.83 33.44
CA GLY A 553 -26.72 19.15 32.16
C GLY A 553 -25.82 18.03 31.61
N ASN A 554 -25.85 17.91 30.30
CA ASN A 554 -24.99 17.01 29.51
C ASN A 554 -24.37 17.77 28.35
N SER A 555 -23.06 17.69 28.20
CA SER A 555 -22.28 18.30 27.16
C SER A 555 -21.06 17.42 26.83
N GLY A 556 -20.13 17.90 26.01
CA GLY A 556 -18.89 17.20 25.73
C GLY A 556 -17.87 18.01 24.96
N ILE A 557 -16.63 17.60 25.06
CA ILE A 557 -15.50 18.13 24.29
C ILE A 557 -15.25 17.16 23.13
N GLN A 558 -15.75 17.55 21.95
CA GLN A 558 -15.63 16.73 20.73
C GLN A 558 -14.28 16.97 20.05
N TYR A 559 -13.64 15.93 19.56
CA TYR A 559 -12.36 16.03 18.87
C TYR A 559 -12.19 14.94 17.81
N ARG A 560 -11.28 15.19 16.84
CA ARG A 560 -11.09 14.37 15.65
C ARG A 560 -12.41 14.07 14.92
N GLY A 561 -13.32 15.04 14.96
CA GLY A 561 -14.63 14.91 14.39
C GLY A 561 -14.65 15.13 12.88
N THR A 562 -15.59 14.48 12.21
CA THR A 562 -15.89 14.68 10.79
C THR A 562 -17.31 15.22 10.68
N SER A 563 -17.48 16.31 9.95
CA SER A 563 -18.81 16.87 9.67
C SER A 563 -19.63 15.90 8.81
N ARG A 564 -20.87 15.65 9.20
CA ARG A 564 -21.82 14.74 8.55
C ARG A 564 -23.11 15.45 8.18
N PRO A 565 -23.06 16.36 7.19
CA PRO A 565 -24.25 17.13 6.75
C PRO A 565 -25.34 16.22 6.16
N ASP A 566 -25.02 15.00 5.77
CA ASP A 566 -25.96 13.96 5.36
C ASP A 566 -26.84 13.44 6.50
N LEU A 567 -26.41 13.60 7.76
CA LEU A 567 -27.16 13.23 8.97
C LEU A 567 -27.91 14.43 9.60
N GLY A 568 -27.68 15.64 9.12
CA GLY A 568 -28.31 16.87 9.58
C GLY A 568 -27.37 18.07 9.68
N LEU A 569 -27.92 19.26 9.84
CA LEU A 569 -27.14 20.48 10.04
C LEU A 569 -26.29 20.38 11.31
N ASP A 570 -25.01 20.71 11.19
CA ASP A 570 -24.01 20.72 12.27
C ASP A 570 -23.79 19.37 12.98
N VAL A 571 -24.12 18.24 12.33
CA VAL A 571 -23.79 16.90 12.89
C VAL A 571 -22.31 16.63 12.67
N VAL A 572 -21.65 16.23 13.76
CA VAL A 572 -20.22 15.88 13.78
C VAL A 572 -20.09 14.49 14.40
N THR A 573 -19.35 13.59 13.74
CA THR A 573 -18.94 12.30 14.32
C THR A 573 -17.54 12.44 14.92
N GLY A 574 -17.11 11.48 15.73
CA GLY A 574 -15.77 11.43 16.30
C GLY A 574 -15.77 11.26 17.81
N TYR A 575 -14.57 11.34 18.40
CA TYR A 575 -14.38 11.11 19.84
C TYR A 575 -14.86 12.28 20.68
N GLN A 576 -15.37 11.96 21.87
CA GLN A 576 -15.86 12.93 22.83
C GLN A 576 -15.38 12.60 24.24
N CYS A 577 -14.83 13.58 24.93
CA CYS A 577 -14.72 13.59 26.36
C CYS A 577 -16.05 14.11 26.93
N ASP A 578 -16.85 13.23 27.52
CA ASP A 578 -18.16 13.58 28.03
C ASP A 578 -18.09 14.49 29.26
N VAL A 579 -19.06 15.40 29.33
CA VAL A 579 -19.23 16.34 30.46
C VAL A 579 -20.64 16.15 31.02
N VAL A 580 -20.76 15.35 32.08
CA VAL A 580 -22.04 14.94 32.68
C VAL A 580 -22.02 15.19 34.19
N ALA A 581 -22.82 16.13 34.65
CA ALA A 581 -22.79 16.54 36.07
C ALA A 581 -23.17 15.42 37.05
N ASN A 582 -24.21 14.65 36.73
CA ASN A 582 -24.88 13.79 37.69
C ASN A 582 -24.54 12.31 37.54
N ASN A 583 -23.68 11.92 36.60
CA ASN A 583 -23.28 10.54 36.45
C ASN A 583 -21.76 10.39 36.44
N PRO A 584 -21.17 10.00 37.57
CA PRO A 584 -19.71 9.89 37.68
C PRO A 584 -19.09 8.82 36.76
N LEU A 585 -19.87 7.86 36.27
CA LEU A 585 -19.38 6.82 35.35
C LEU A 585 -19.26 7.32 33.91
N TYR A 586 -19.88 8.46 33.61
CA TYR A 586 -19.87 9.03 32.25
C TYR A 586 -19.06 10.34 32.19
N ASN A 587 -18.85 11.02 33.31
CA ASN A 587 -18.15 12.28 33.32
C ASN A 587 -16.64 12.11 33.06
N GLY A 588 -16.16 12.60 31.94
CA GLY A 588 -14.78 12.39 31.47
C GLY A 588 -14.56 11.06 30.74
N MET A 589 -15.61 10.27 30.47
CA MET A 589 -15.51 9.04 29.66
C MET A 589 -15.08 9.33 28.21
N LEU A 590 -14.62 8.30 27.52
CA LEU A 590 -14.42 8.32 26.08
C LEU A 590 -15.65 7.76 25.37
N TYR A 591 -16.27 8.61 24.59
CA TYR A 591 -17.43 8.30 23.76
C TYR A 591 -17.14 8.57 22.28
N GLU A 592 -17.76 7.85 21.38
CA GLU A 592 -17.69 8.12 19.95
C GLU A 592 -19.08 8.48 19.39
N GLU A 593 -19.22 9.73 18.98
CA GLU A 593 -20.50 10.29 18.54
C GLU A 593 -20.92 9.70 17.18
N LYS A 594 -22.14 9.18 17.12
CA LYS A 594 -22.76 8.58 15.93
C LYS A 594 -22.06 7.33 15.35
N GLU A 595 -21.10 6.74 16.09
CA GLU A 595 -20.39 5.53 15.69
C GLU A 595 -20.45 4.45 16.78
N ARG A 596 -19.31 4.03 17.37
CA ARG A 596 -19.25 2.90 18.32
C ARG A 596 -19.80 3.22 19.73
N ARG A 597 -20.12 4.49 20.03
CA ARG A 597 -20.72 4.98 21.27
C ARG A 597 -19.76 4.95 22.48
N ILE A 598 -20.06 4.24 23.58
CA ILE A 598 -19.21 4.21 24.77
C ILE A 598 -18.00 3.33 24.50
N LEU A 599 -16.82 3.94 24.44
CA LEU A 599 -15.54 3.24 24.26
C LEU A 599 -14.88 2.90 25.60
N ALA A 600 -14.89 3.84 26.55
CA ALA A 600 -14.37 3.62 27.88
C ALA A 600 -15.14 4.46 28.91
N ARG A 601 -15.61 3.84 29.97
CA ARG A 601 -16.23 4.55 31.11
C ARG A 601 -15.18 5.20 32.00
N THR A 602 -15.57 6.20 32.70
CA THR A 602 -14.72 6.92 33.67
C THR A 602 -14.14 5.96 34.72
N GLY A 603 -12.85 6.10 34.99
CA GLY A 603 -12.08 5.24 35.87
C GLY A 603 -11.54 3.97 35.23
N ASN A 604 -11.51 3.89 33.88
CA ASN A 604 -11.02 2.71 33.20
C ASN A 604 -9.80 3.01 32.32
N GLN A 605 -8.83 2.08 32.35
CA GLN A 605 -7.86 1.93 31.28
C GLN A 605 -8.35 0.86 30.31
N VAL A 606 -8.38 1.20 29.02
CA VAL A 606 -9.00 0.36 28.01
C VAL A 606 -8.11 0.23 26.77
N ILE A 607 -8.02 -0.98 26.25
CA ILE A 607 -7.56 -1.22 24.88
C ILE A 607 -8.78 -1.57 24.05
N ILE A 608 -8.97 -0.86 22.93
CA ILE A 608 -9.99 -1.18 21.93
C ILE A 608 -9.28 -1.92 20.82
N ASP A 609 -9.69 -3.14 20.57
CA ASP A 609 -9.10 -3.95 19.51
C ASP A 609 -9.60 -3.51 18.11
N PRO A 610 -8.96 -3.98 17.02
CA PRO A 610 -9.35 -3.63 15.66
C PRO A 610 -10.76 -4.05 15.25
N GLN A 611 -11.41 -4.92 16.05
CA GLN A 611 -12.80 -5.31 15.87
C GLN A 611 -13.76 -4.37 16.60
N GLY A 612 -13.22 -3.35 17.31
CA GLY A 612 -13.98 -2.39 18.09
C GLY A 612 -14.40 -2.91 19.47
N GLN A 613 -13.85 -4.07 19.90
CA GLN A 613 -14.13 -4.62 21.23
C GLN A 613 -13.24 -3.94 22.28
N SER A 614 -13.88 -3.41 23.31
CA SER A 614 -13.18 -2.77 24.43
C SER A 614 -12.75 -3.79 25.49
N TRP A 615 -11.47 -3.77 25.86
CA TRP A 615 -10.87 -4.60 26.91
C TRP A 615 -10.41 -3.71 28.05
N ILE A 616 -11.06 -3.82 29.21
CA ILE A 616 -10.66 -3.09 30.42
C ILE A 616 -9.44 -3.79 31.00
N ILE A 617 -8.31 -3.08 31.08
CA ILE A 617 -7.03 -3.61 31.56
C ILE A 617 -6.67 -3.09 32.96
N ASP A 618 -7.26 -1.98 33.38
CA ASP A 618 -7.16 -1.46 34.77
C ASP A 618 -8.36 -0.60 35.11
N THR A 619 -8.60 -0.39 36.40
CA THR A 619 -9.69 0.45 36.92
C THR A 619 -9.28 1.21 38.17
N TRP A 620 -9.78 2.46 38.30
CA TRP A 620 -9.57 3.29 39.47
C TRP A 620 -10.80 4.13 39.82
N GLN A 621 -10.84 4.63 41.04
CA GLN A 621 -11.91 5.51 41.46
C GLN A 621 -11.64 6.96 41.03
N VAL A 622 -12.67 7.59 40.51
CA VAL A 622 -12.63 9.00 40.13
C VAL A 622 -13.55 9.81 41.03
N PRO A 623 -13.13 10.98 41.55
CA PRO A 623 -13.96 11.84 42.36
C PRO A 623 -15.20 12.31 41.62
N LYS A 624 -16.27 12.54 42.35
CA LYS A 624 -17.46 13.20 41.79
C LYS A 624 -17.15 14.66 41.49
N VAL A 625 -17.67 15.13 40.38
CA VAL A 625 -17.62 16.53 39.97
C VAL A 625 -18.86 17.24 40.50
N THR A 626 -18.70 18.44 41.06
CA THR A 626 -19.81 19.23 41.61
C THR A 626 -20.49 20.00 40.46
N PRO A 627 -21.80 19.85 40.24
CA PRO A 627 -22.53 20.68 39.27
C PRO A 627 -22.45 22.19 39.65
N ASN A 628 -22.54 23.05 38.63
CA ASN A 628 -22.51 24.50 38.79
C ASN A 628 -21.17 25.09 39.25
N GLU A 629 -20.11 24.28 39.33
CA GLU A 629 -18.74 24.71 39.61
C GLU A 629 -17.83 24.59 38.36
N TRP A 630 -16.75 25.36 38.33
CA TRP A 630 -15.76 25.29 37.28
C TRP A 630 -14.75 24.19 37.55
N HIS A 631 -14.67 23.19 36.62
CA HIS A 631 -13.72 22.10 36.67
C HIS A 631 -12.74 22.20 35.48
N GLU A 632 -11.47 21.83 35.69
CA GLU A 632 -10.45 21.80 34.64
C GLU A 632 -10.48 20.44 33.96
N TYR A 633 -10.84 20.43 32.68
CA TYR A 633 -10.74 19.26 31.81
C TYR A 633 -9.46 19.36 30.98
N ARG A 634 -8.75 18.23 30.92
CA ARG A 634 -7.62 18.07 30.03
C ARG A 634 -7.88 16.88 29.11
N VAL A 635 -7.66 17.06 27.81
CA VAL A 635 -7.74 16.01 26.79
C VAL A 635 -6.41 15.95 26.09
N LEU A 636 -5.67 14.85 26.27
CA LEU A 636 -4.39 14.61 25.63
C LEU A 636 -4.55 13.46 24.63
N VAL A 637 -4.21 13.74 23.37
CA VAL A 637 -4.31 12.78 22.26
C VAL A 637 -2.99 12.69 21.52
N GLU A 638 -2.39 11.50 21.57
CA GLU A 638 -1.11 11.19 20.94
C GLU A 638 -1.28 9.92 20.07
N GLY A 639 -1.29 10.06 18.76
CA GLY A 639 -1.63 8.93 17.86
C GLY A 639 -3.03 8.41 18.15
N ASN A 640 -3.16 7.16 18.54
CA ASN A 640 -4.40 6.50 18.93
C ASN A 640 -4.53 6.32 20.45
N HIS A 641 -3.71 7.02 21.22
CA HIS A 641 -3.77 7.05 22.67
C HIS A 641 -4.54 8.28 23.14
N HIS A 642 -5.66 8.06 23.82
CA HIS A 642 -6.60 9.07 24.30
C HIS A 642 -6.61 9.07 25.85
N ARG A 643 -6.32 10.20 26.45
CA ARG A 643 -6.29 10.34 27.90
C ARG A 643 -7.07 11.57 28.33
N HIS A 644 -7.94 11.42 29.30
CA HIS A 644 -8.73 12.52 29.86
C HIS A 644 -8.45 12.70 31.35
N TRP A 645 -8.55 13.92 31.81
CA TRP A 645 -8.47 14.28 33.24
C TRP A 645 -9.54 15.30 33.56
N ILE A 646 -10.01 15.23 34.81
CA ILE A 646 -10.82 16.27 35.47
C ILE A 646 -10.11 16.63 36.77
N ASP A 647 -9.85 17.93 36.97
CA ASP A 647 -9.14 18.46 38.14
C ASP A 647 -7.85 17.70 38.49
N LYS A 648 -7.08 17.39 37.45
CA LYS A 648 -5.81 16.61 37.48
C LYS A 648 -5.97 15.11 37.80
N VAL A 649 -7.16 14.61 38.00
CA VAL A 649 -7.42 13.17 38.18
C VAL A 649 -7.67 12.56 36.81
N ASN A 650 -6.91 11.53 36.43
CA ASN A 650 -7.13 10.81 35.18
C ASN A 650 -8.50 10.13 35.21
N THR A 651 -9.31 10.34 34.18
CA THR A 651 -10.66 9.75 34.06
C THR A 651 -10.71 8.59 33.09
N VAL A 652 -9.93 8.62 32.02
CA VAL A 652 -9.74 7.48 31.10
C VAL A 652 -8.34 7.48 30.53
N ASP A 653 -7.86 6.28 30.24
CA ASP A 653 -6.63 6.01 29.50
C ASP A 653 -6.94 4.94 28.45
N VAL A 654 -7.01 5.33 27.17
CA VAL A 654 -7.53 4.46 26.11
C VAL A 654 -6.57 4.41 24.94
N ILE A 655 -6.23 3.20 24.53
CA ILE A 655 -5.53 2.93 23.28
C ILE A 655 -6.55 2.31 22.31
N ASP A 656 -6.92 3.06 21.28
CA ASP A 656 -7.84 2.63 20.22
C ASP A 656 -7.03 2.10 19.03
N LEU A 657 -6.91 0.77 18.93
CA LEU A 657 -6.00 0.07 18.01
C LEU A 657 -6.52 0.01 16.56
#